data_ccb80aeed6023424f4cd5eeb14d40d1f
#
_entry.id   ccb80aeed6023424f4cd5eeb14d40d1f
#
_cell.length_a   1.000
_cell.length_b   1.000
_cell.length_c   1.000
_cell.angle_alpha   90.00
_cell.angle_beta   90.00
_cell.angle_gamma   90.00
#
_symmetry.space_group_name_H-M   'P 1'
#
loop_
_entity.id
_entity.type
_entity.pdbx_description
1 polymer ?
#
loop_
_entity_poly.entity_id
_entity_poly.type
_entity_poly.pdbx_seq_one_letter_code
_entity_poly.pdbx_strand_id
1 'polypeptide(L)'
;MIRKRQPRRAKASRGEQRRPVRNGQRRADSRRPLPNAGRRTIIGRAEVSADDIVGFILANGGQAETREIMGAFDLGRSMRKELHNGLHALVSQKVLRQLDDDTYGVRDSSDYSEGVLTVNPRGFGFVTLDPPPARNQPSDVFVAERNLGTALHGDRVLIKISATGREGKQEGRVIKVLTRGTELIVGIYKAGTPVGMVSPEDERFAFNILVRREQSCGAKDGEAVVARITEYQNVGGVNCKGEIVEVLGNPDSLRVQTEIVIRKFKLPHVFSPEVEQQLTAVSDAVDVVPGRLDLRHILHITIDGETARDFDDAVAIESTAKGYRLYVSIADVSHYVQEGSPLDAEAYQRGTSVYFPTMVVPMLPERLSNNLCSLVPNQDRYAFSAILDFDRQGRLQDKRFAKSVILSRYRMTYTLVRKIVIDQDPATRDQYPALLGPLAEMEALARLLLNERMARGSIGFELPEASVEVAADDTVKNVARSERNFAHQIIEEFMLAANEAVAHAMDDKHLTRGLYRIHETPDPVKVAEFAQFAKTMGLAIPDEGIGTPAWFGRVLELAKGSPQEYIVNNLLLRTMKQARYSPDNVGHFGLAASHYCHFTSPIRRYPDLMVHRALAGFLAGGAGKAAKKGPKGKAPGEPQDEMTVAGDFLSSRERVAVDAEREMVDRLKVRYMEDKIGESFAGIVSGVASFGLFVELLDSFISGAVAITDLTDDYYHLDERNHRMIGKRTNRIYQIGTLVTVTVSSVEKARRRINFVISAGTAEKTAVRRQVSESRR
;
A
#
# COMPACT_ATOMS: atom_id res chain seq x y z
N MET A 1 -42.12 -48.78 -46.09
CA MET A 1 -41.61 -50.15 -46.13
C MET A 1 -40.79 -50.39 -44.88
N ILE A 2 -41.39 -50.97 -43.81
CA ILE A 2 -41.38 -52.39 -43.44
C ILE A 2 -39.92 -52.83 -43.15
N ARG A 3 -39.51 -53.28 -41.97
CA ARG A 3 -39.98 -54.05 -40.79
C ARG A 3 -38.97 -53.87 -39.63
N LYS A 4 -39.31 -53.53 -38.40
CA LYS A 4 -39.68 -54.38 -37.25
C LYS A 4 -38.84 -55.67 -37.08
N ARG A 5 -38.15 -55.77 -35.91
CA ARG A 5 -38.43 -56.82 -34.90
C ARG A 5 -37.46 -56.71 -33.66
N GLN A 6 -38.07 -56.52 -32.48
CA GLN A 6 -37.67 -57.03 -31.17
C GLN A 6 -38.17 -58.46 -30.97
N PRO A 7 -38.08 -59.13 -29.83
CA PRO A 7 -37.11 -59.32 -28.74
C PRO A 7 -36.96 -60.83 -28.35
N ARG A 8 -36.20 -61.16 -27.28
CA ARG A 8 -36.42 -62.30 -26.32
C ARG A 8 -35.28 -62.34 -25.33
N ARG A 9 -35.42 -62.12 -24.04
CA ARG A 9 -36.02 -62.80 -22.85
C ARG A 9 -35.47 -64.21 -22.57
N ALA A 10 -34.96 -64.29 -21.29
CA ALA A 10 -35.16 -65.22 -20.17
C ALA A 10 -34.12 -66.35 -20.06
N LYS A 11 -33.68 -66.86 -18.92
CA LYS A 11 -34.12 -67.05 -17.52
C LYS A 11 -32.96 -67.71 -16.79
N ALA A 12 -32.56 -67.34 -15.64
CA ALA A 12 -32.77 -67.91 -14.29
C ALA A 12 -32.31 -69.37 -14.02
N SER A 13 -31.45 -69.52 -13.00
CA SER A 13 -31.71 -70.32 -11.78
C SER A 13 -30.43 -70.63 -10.99
N ARG A 14 -30.37 -70.20 -9.72
CA ARG A 14 -30.39 -70.99 -8.46
C ARG A 14 -29.25 -71.97 -8.24
N GLY A 15 -28.58 -71.81 -7.08
CA GLY A 15 -27.88 -72.88 -6.37
C GLY A 15 -27.06 -72.36 -5.18
N GLU A 16 -27.67 -72.40 -3.99
CA GLU A 16 -27.04 -72.30 -2.69
C GLU A 16 -26.05 -73.46 -2.44
N GLN A 17 -24.96 -73.24 -1.73
CA GLN A 17 -24.57 -74.09 -0.60
C GLN A 17 -23.45 -73.48 0.27
N ARG A 18 -23.53 -73.76 1.55
CA ARG A 18 -22.82 -73.23 2.72
C ARG A 18 -21.45 -73.88 2.95
N ARG A 19 -20.51 -73.02 3.43
CA ARG A 19 -19.44 -73.18 4.49
C ARG A 19 -18.54 -74.45 4.53
N PRO A 20 -17.26 -74.32 5.03
CA PRO A 20 -16.90 -73.78 6.33
C PRO A 20 -15.55 -73.00 6.42
N VAL A 21 -15.40 -72.37 7.56
CA VAL A 21 -14.28 -71.61 8.15
C VAL A 21 -12.99 -72.38 8.20
N ARG A 22 -11.85 -71.70 7.89
CA ARG A 22 -10.53 -71.97 8.48
C ARG A 22 -9.67 -70.71 8.64
N ASN A 23 -9.17 -70.52 9.86
CA ASN A 23 -8.22 -69.55 10.32
C ASN A 23 -6.92 -69.52 9.47
N GLY A 24 -6.40 -68.34 9.24
CA GLY A 24 -5.07 -68.16 8.65
C GLY A 24 -4.60 -66.72 8.70
N GLN A 25 -3.89 -66.40 9.76
CA GLN A 25 -2.84 -65.36 9.87
C GLN A 25 -2.95 -64.09 9.06
N ARG A 26 -3.27 -62.99 9.76
CA ARG A 26 -3.08 -61.61 9.32
C ARG A 26 -1.57 -61.34 9.15
N ARG A 27 -1.11 -61.12 7.92
CA ARG A 27 0.13 -60.42 7.64
C ARG A 27 -0.10 -58.95 7.95
N ALA A 28 0.69 -58.43 8.87
CA ALA A 28 0.76 -57.01 9.23
C ALA A 28 1.30 -56.23 8.02
N ASP A 29 0.43 -55.41 7.43
CA ASP A 29 0.83 -54.37 6.49
C ASP A 29 1.59 -53.30 7.28
N SER A 30 2.87 -53.20 7.03
CA SER A 30 3.76 -52.21 7.61
C SER A 30 3.39 -50.82 7.01
N ARG A 31 2.44 -50.16 7.64
CA ARG A 31 2.30 -48.70 7.46
C ARG A 31 3.51 -48.05 8.12
N ARG A 32 4.41 -47.49 7.31
CA ARG A 32 5.46 -46.59 7.78
C ARG A 32 4.79 -45.49 8.58
N PRO A 33 5.28 -45.17 9.79
CA PRO A 33 4.79 -44.01 10.52
C PRO A 33 5.19 -42.75 9.78
N LEU A 34 4.21 -41.83 9.62
CA LEU A 34 4.44 -40.46 9.18
C LEU A 34 5.46 -39.82 10.14
N PRO A 35 6.46 -39.08 9.64
CA PRO A 35 7.44 -38.43 10.49
C PRO A 35 6.81 -37.31 11.30
N ASN A 36 6.96 -37.42 12.62
CA ASN A 36 6.90 -36.35 13.62
C ASN A 36 5.73 -35.38 13.63
N ALA A 37 4.60 -35.79 14.18
CA ALA A 37 3.84 -34.91 15.07
C ALA A 37 4.73 -34.68 16.31
N GLY A 38 5.13 -33.45 16.61
CA GLY A 38 5.99 -33.10 17.73
C GLY A 38 5.50 -33.79 19.00
N ARG A 39 6.41 -34.55 19.67
CA ARG A 39 6.12 -35.16 20.94
C ARG A 39 5.79 -34.05 21.95
N ARG A 40 4.52 -33.90 22.30
CA ARG A 40 4.09 -33.09 23.44
C ARG A 40 4.71 -33.74 24.69
N THR A 41 5.68 -33.08 25.27
CA THR A 41 6.14 -33.41 26.62
C THR A 41 5.10 -32.76 27.54
N ILE A 42 4.13 -33.54 28.01
CA ILE A 42 3.11 -33.09 28.96
C ILE A 42 3.76 -33.03 30.33
N ILE A 43 3.87 -31.86 30.92
CA ILE A 43 4.32 -31.66 32.28
C ILE A 43 3.06 -31.41 33.13
N GLY A 44 2.58 -32.50 33.75
CA GLY A 44 1.43 -32.47 34.64
C GLY A 44 0.08 -32.14 33.98
N ARG A 45 -0.88 -31.61 34.75
CA ARG A 45 -2.19 -31.13 34.24
C ARG A 45 -2.12 -29.84 33.44
N ALA A 46 -1.00 -29.11 33.49
CA ALA A 46 -0.71 -28.00 32.64
C ALA A 46 -0.04 -28.52 31.34
N GLU A 47 -0.69 -28.33 30.18
CA GLU A 47 -0.14 -28.76 28.88
C GLU A 47 0.97 -27.78 28.44
N VAL A 48 2.17 -27.87 29.05
CA VAL A 48 3.36 -27.10 28.65
C VAL A 48 4.14 -27.93 27.63
N SER A 49 4.28 -27.39 26.43
CA SER A 49 5.04 -28.06 25.36
C SER A 49 6.54 -27.74 25.44
N ALA A 50 7.35 -28.58 24.81
CA ALA A 50 8.79 -28.32 24.66
C ALA A 50 9.07 -26.99 23.98
N ASP A 51 8.27 -26.64 22.98
CA ASP A 51 8.41 -25.39 22.24
C ASP A 51 8.04 -24.17 23.10
N ASP A 52 7.09 -24.29 24.05
CA ASP A 52 6.75 -23.22 25.00
C ASP A 52 7.93 -22.91 25.92
N ILE A 53 8.61 -23.96 26.44
CA ILE A 53 9.79 -23.80 27.27
C ILE A 53 10.94 -23.17 26.49
N VAL A 54 11.22 -23.66 25.29
CA VAL A 54 12.25 -23.09 24.41
C VAL A 54 11.93 -21.60 24.08
N GLY A 55 10.68 -21.31 23.74
CA GLY A 55 10.23 -19.95 23.45
C GLY A 55 10.39 -19.01 24.64
N PHE A 56 10.13 -19.49 25.87
CA PHE A 56 10.35 -18.71 27.08
C PHE A 56 11.85 -18.44 27.31
N ILE A 57 12.69 -19.47 27.20
CA ILE A 57 14.15 -19.35 27.40
C ILE A 57 14.75 -18.36 26.39
N LEU A 58 14.37 -18.45 25.12
CA LEU A 58 14.87 -17.53 24.07
C LEU A 58 14.41 -16.09 24.32
N ALA A 59 13.16 -15.89 24.72
CA ALA A 59 12.64 -14.55 25.05
C ALA A 59 13.30 -13.94 26.30
N ASN A 60 13.92 -14.74 27.15
CA ASN A 60 14.66 -14.31 28.36
C ASN A 60 16.19 -14.25 28.12
N GLY A 61 16.63 -13.93 26.90
CA GLY A 61 18.06 -13.79 26.63
C GLY A 61 18.80 -15.10 26.43
N GLY A 62 18.08 -16.20 26.10
CA GLY A 62 18.66 -17.48 25.74
C GLY A 62 18.96 -18.42 26.93
N GLN A 63 18.68 -18.02 28.17
CA GLN A 63 18.80 -18.81 29.36
C GLN A 63 17.69 -18.52 30.38
N ALA A 64 17.32 -19.50 31.19
CA ALA A 64 16.33 -19.30 32.28
C ALA A 64 16.53 -20.32 33.39
N GLU A 65 16.21 -19.91 34.62
CA GLU A 65 16.19 -20.78 35.79
C GLU A 65 14.87 -21.58 35.85
N THR A 66 14.92 -22.76 36.45
CA THR A 66 13.73 -23.60 36.72
C THR A 66 12.63 -22.83 37.42
N ARG A 67 12.98 -21.93 38.36
CA ARG A 67 12.03 -21.08 39.08
C ARG A 67 11.31 -20.08 38.18
N GLU A 68 12.03 -19.49 37.23
CA GLU A 68 11.48 -18.53 36.26
C GLU A 68 10.53 -19.25 35.30
N ILE A 69 10.91 -20.45 34.81
CA ILE A 69 10.05 -21.29 33.98
C ILE A 69 8.79 -21.69 34.75
N MET A 70 8.89 -22.07 36.01
CA MET A 70 7.73 -22.38 36.85
C MET A 70 6.79 -21.18 36.98
N GLY A 71 7.34 -19.98 37.20
CA GLY A 71 6.55 -18.74 37.32
C GLY A 71 5.86 -18.36 36.02
N ALA A 72 6.54 -18.50 34.89
CA ALA A 72 6.01 -18.15 33.58
C ALA A 72 4.81 -18.99 33.13
N PHE A 73 4.78 -20.26 33.58
CA PHE A 73 3.72 -21.22 33.24
C PHE A 73 2.76 -21.50 34.41
N ASP A 74 2.80 -20.70 35.47
CA ASP A 74 1.98 -20.86 36.68
C ASP A 74 1.98 -22.27 37.25
N LEU A 75 3.18 -22.88 37.27
CA LEU A 75 3.37 -24.25 37.76
C LEU A 75 3.54 -24.25 39.29
N GLY A 76 2.61 -24.89 40.00
CA GLY A 76 2.68 -25.02 41.43
C GLY A 76 3.93 -25.84 41.90
N ARG A 77 4.33 -25.64 43.16
CA ARG A 77 5.52 -26.34 43.76
C ARG A 77 5.48 -27.86 43.61
N SER A 78 4.29 -28.46 43.59
CA SER A 78 4.10 -29.90 43.37
C SER A 78 4.56 -30.39 42.01
N MET A 79 4.60 -29.50 41.02
CA MET A 79 4.98 -29.82 39.63
C MET A 79 6.48 -29.65 39.34
N ARG A 80 7.26 -29.15 40.31
CA ARG A 80 8.71 -28.91 40.12
C ARG A 80 9.45 -30.19 39.67
N LYS A 81 9.11 -31.34 40.24
CA LYS A 81 9.74 -32.63 39.87
C LYS A 81 9.41 -33.04 38.43
N GLU A 82 8.18 -32.83 38.01
CA GLU A 82 7.74 -33.14 36.64
C GLU A 82 8.38 -32.21 35.62
N LEU A 83 8.45 -30.91 35.93
CA LEU A 83 9.16 -29.93 35.09
C LEU A 83 10.65 -30.32 34.98
N HIS A 84 11.30 -30.63 36.10
CA HIS A 84 12.72 -31.04 36.10
C HIS A 84 12.94 -32.27 35.21
N ASN A 85 12.08 -33.29 35.32
CA ASN A 85 12.13 -34.47 34.43
C ASN A 85 11.93 -34.08 32.95
N GLY A 86 11.03 -33.17 32.66
CA GLY A 86 10.81 -32.65 31.32
C GLY A 86 12.02 -31.87 30.77
N LEU A 87 12.62 -31.00 31.58
CA LEU A 87 13.86 -30.27 31.21
C LEU A 87 15.03 -31.22 30.95
N HIS A 88 15.24 -32.25 31.81
CA HIS A 88 16.24 -33.26 31.55
C HIS A 88 15.98 -34.09 30.29
N ALA A 89 14.72 -34.39 29.99
CA ALA A 89 14.36 -35.04 28.73
C ALA A 89 14.74 -34.17 27.53
N LEU A 90 14.50 -32.85 27.59
CA LEU A 90 14.88 -31.91 26.54
C LEU A 90 16.41 -31.75 26.41
N VAL A 91 17.15 -31.82 27.50
CA VAL A 91 18.62 -31.87 27.48
C VAL A 91 19.11 -33.18 26.82
N SER A 92 18.52 -34.33 27.17
CA SER A 92 18.83 -35.62 26.55
C SER A 92 18.51 -35.66 25.07
N GLN A 93 17.45 -34.95 24.63
CA GLN A 93 17.07 -34.78 23.23
C GLN A 93 17.92 -33.74 22.49
N LYS A 94 18.90 -33.11 23.15
CA LYS A 94 19.77 -32.06 22.62
C LYS A 94 19.03 -30.80 22.20
N VAL A 95 17.87 -30.54 22.74
CA VAL A 95 17.09 -29.28 22.53
C VAL A 95 17.62 -28.20 23.47
N LEU A 96 17.80 -28.54 24.75
CA LEU A 96 18.38 -27.67 25.76
C LEU A 96 19.80 -28.11 26.13
N ARG A 97 20.54 -27.20 26.74
CA ARG A 97 21.78 -27.47 27.49
C ARG A 97 21.59 -27.04 28.94
N GLN A 98 22.03 -27.79 29.88
CA GLN A 98 22.10 -27.39 31.27
C GLN A 98 23.37 -26.56 31.46
N LEU A 99 23.24 -25.33 31.99
CA LEU A 99 24.35 -24.42 32.22
C LEU A 99 24.90 -24.55 33.64
N ASP A 100 24.01 -24.76 34.60
CA ASP A 100 24.28 -25.09 35.99
C ASP A 100 23.13 -25.93 36.57
N ASP A 101 23.11 -26.19 37.90
CA ASP A 101 22.18 -27.14 38.54
C ASP A 101 20.69 -26.78 38.29
N ASP A 102 20.35 -25.52 38.10
CA ASP A 102 18.95 -25.05 37.99
C ASP A 102 18.70 -24.15 36.75
N THR A 103 19.74 -23.86 35.93
CA THR A 103 19.69 -22.98 34.77
C THR A 103 19.82 -23.75 33.44
N TYR A 104 18.94 -23.49 32.52
CA TYR A 104 18.88 -24.12 31.20
C TYR A 104 18.98 -23.07 30.09
N GLY A 105 19.72 -23.43 29.04
CA GLY A 105 19.84 -22.64 27.81
C GLY A 105 19.43 -23.43 26.58
N VAL A 106 19.04 -22.74 25.51
CA VAL A 106 18.81 -23.39 24.24
C VAL A 106 20.15 -23.79 23.61
N ARG A 107 20.25 -25.03 23.13
CA ARG A 107 21.51 -25.57 22.63
C ARG A 107 21.90 -24.97 21.28
N ASP A 108 20.95 -24.83 20.37
CA ASP A 108 21.14 -24.22 19.05
C ASP A 108 19.99 -23.25 18.81
N SER A 109 20.34 -21.98 18.76
CA SER A 109 19.39 -20.90 18.48
C SER A 109 19.34 -20.52 16.99
N SER A 110 20.16 -21.12 16.15
CA SER A 110 20.26 -20.78 14.71
C SER A 110 18.98 -21.14 13.93
N ASP A 111 18.20 -22.11 14.41
CA ASP A 111 16.91 -22.49 13.83
C ASP A 111 15.77 -21.50 14.20
N TYR A 112 16.01 -20.59 15.12
CA TYR A 112 14.99 -19.67 15.63
C TYR A 112 15.26 -18.25 15.16
N SER A 113 14.21 -17.57 14.74
CA SER A 113 14.28 -16.18 14.28
C SER A 113 13.04 -15.40 14.70
N GLU A 114 13.19 -14.10 14.85
CA GLU A 114 12.08 -13.21 15.10
C GLU A 114 11.63 -12.55 13.80
N GLY A 115 10.38 -12.10 13.77
CA GLY A 115 9.86 -11.37 12.65
C GLY A 115 8.40 -10.98 12.80
N VAL A 116 7.88 -10.29 11.81
CA VAL A 116 6.49 -9.84 11.77
C VAL A 116 5.67 -10.76 10.88
N LEU A 117 4.55 -11.27 11.41
CA LEU A 117 3.65 -12.18 10.73
C LEU A 117 2.65 -11.43 9.85
N THR A 118 2.64 -11.77 8.57
CA THR A 118 1.59 -11.37 7.63
C THR A 118 0.73 -12.59 7.29
N VAL A 119 -0.56 -12.55 7.64
CA VAL A 119 -1.51 -13.65 7.36
C VAL A 119 -2.24 -13.38 6.05
N ASN A 120 -2.40 -14.43 5.23
CA ASN A 120 -3.17 -14.40 4.00
C ASN A 120 -4.63 -14.80 4.30
N PRO A 121 -5.65 -14.24 3.60
CA PRO A 121 -7.06 -14.64 3.77
C PRO A 121 -7.35 -16.14 3.59
N ARG A 122 -6.42 -16.89 2.96
CA ARG A 122 -6.51 -18.35 2.83
C ARG A 122 -6.02 -19.13 4.06
N GLY A 123 -5.66 -18.42 5.16
CA GLY A 123 -5.29 -19.01 6.44
C GLY A 123 -3.79 -19.29 6.66
N PHE A 124 -2.93 -19.21 5.66
CA PHE A 124 -1.48 -19.33 5.83
C PHE A 124 -0.82 -17.95 6.03
N GLY A 125 0.41 -17.91 6.51
CA GLY A 125 1.15 -16.67 6.72
C GLY A 125 2.57 -16.70 6.20
N PHE A 126 3.17 -15.49 6.19
CA PHE A 126 4.60 -15.28 5.97
C PHE A 126 5.16 -14.48 7.14
N VAL A 127 6.32 -14.84 7.63
CA VAL A 127 7.04 -14.06 8.63
C VAL A 127 8.22 -13.40 7.95
N THR A 128 8.19 -12.07 7.90
CA THR A 128 9.31 -11.26 7.45
C THR A 128 10.30 -11.15 8.61
N LEU A 129 11.50 -11.69 8.43
CA LEU A 129 12.53 -11.78 9.48
C LEU A 129 13.10 -10.40 9.82
N ASP A 130 13.30 -10.17 11.13
CA ASP A 130 13.90 -8.96 11.69
C ASP A 130 14.84 -9.33 12.85
N PRO A 131 16.15 -9.13 12.71
CA PRO A 131 16.83 -8.49 11.58
C PRO A 131 16.78 -9.31 10.28
N PRO A 132 16.84 -8.63 9.11
CA PRO A 132 16.83 -9.30 7.82
C PRO A 132 18.04 -10.25 7.69
N PRO A 133 17.89 -11.41 7.03
CA PRO A 133 18.98 -12.36 6.86
C PRO A 133 20.08 -11.80 5.95
N ALA A 134 21.27 -12.42 5.98
CA ALA A 134 22.38 -12.06 5.12
C ALA A 134 21.99 -12.06 3.63
N ARG A 135 22.66 -11.22 2.81
CA ARG A 135 22.43 -11.12 1.37
C ARG A 135 22.37 -12.51 0.72
N ASN A 136 21.31 -12.77 -0.06
CA ASN A 136 20.98 -14.00 -0.77
C ASN A 136 20.17 -15.06 0.02
N GLN A 137 19.63 -14.74 1.18
CA GLN A 137 18.63 -15.59 1.84
C GLN A 137 17.23 -14.95 1.73
N PRO A 138 16.15 -15.76 1.59
CA PRO A 138 14.79 -15.24 1.60
C PRO A 138 14.51 -14.51 2.93
N SER A 139 13.97 -13.30 2.86
CA SER A 139 13.55 -12.53 4.03
C SER A 139 12.25 -13.07 4.64
N ASP A 140 11.47 -13.82 3.86
CA ASP A 140 10.14 -14.28 4.24
C ASP A 140 10.11 -15.80 4.43
N VAL A 141 9.60 -16.23 5.57
CA VAL A 141 9.42 -17.64 5.93
C VAL A 141 7.94 -17.98 5.85
N PHE A 142 7.60 -18.99 5.05
CA PHE A 142 6.22 -19.47 4.93
C PHE A 142 5.79 -20.20 6.21
N VAL A 143 4.57 -19.91 6.71
CA VAL A 143 3.96 -20.54 7.87
C VAL A 143 2.60 -21.08 7.49
N ALA A 144 2.42 -22.39 7.50
CA ALA A 144 1.13 -23.02 7.25
C ALA A 144 0.13 -22.67 8.36
N GLU A 145 -1.17 -22.64 8.07
CA GLU A 145 -2.25 -22.33 9.01
C GLU A 145 -2.12 -23.07 10.34
N ARG A 146 -1.91 -24.39 10.30
CA ARG A 146 -1.72 -25.26 11.48
C ARG A 146 -0.50 -24.89 12.33
N ASN A 147 0.43 -24.11 11.80
CA ASN A 147 1.69 -23.72 12.45
C ASN A 147 1.64 -22.28 12.99
N LEU A 148 0.53 -21.55 12.84
CA LEU A 148 0.35 -20.19 13.33
C LEU A 148 0.09 -20.11 14.85
N GLY A 149 -0.49 -21.18 15.44
CA GLY A 149 -0.86 -21.18 16.86
C GLY A 149 -1.93 -20.11 17.15
N THR A 150 -1.65 -19.22 18.11
CA THR A 150 -2.51 -18.08 18.47
C THR A 150 -2.09 -16.78 17.78
N ALA A 151 -1.08 -16.82 16.90
CA ALA A 151 -0.56 -15.63 16.25
C ALA A 151 -1.55 -15.09 15.20
N LEU A 152 -1.67 -13.79 15.15
CA LEU A 152 -2.54 -13.04 14.24
C LEU A 152 -1.71 -12.18 13.28
N HIS A 153 -2.38 -11.65 12.26
CA HIS A 153 -1.77 -10.72 11.33
C HIS A 153 -1.20 -9.49 12.07
N GLY A 154 0.06 -9.16 11.77
CA GLY A 154 0.79 -8.04 12.37
C GLY A 154 1.52 -8.37 13.68
N ASP A 155 1.35 -9.57 14.25
CA ASP A 155 2.07 -9.97 15.47
C ASP A 155 3.56 -10.10 15.21
N ARG A 156 4.39 -9.64 16.16
CA ARG A 156 5.81 -9.99 16.22
C ARG A 156 5.94 -11.37 16.88
N VAL A 157 6.54 -12.28 16.17
CA VAL A 157 6.60 -13.71 16.57
C VAL A 157 8.01 -14.23 16.58
N LEU A 158 8.26 -15.18 17.47
CA LEU A 158 9.40 -16.08 17.43
C LEU A 158 8.99 -17.32 16.63
N ILE A 159 9.73 -17.63 15.57
CA ILE A 159 9.48 -18.80 14.73
C ILE A 159 10.65 -19.77 14.80
N LYS A 160 10.35 -21.03 14.63
CA LYS A 160 11.33 -22.07 14.34
C LYS A 160 11.31 -22.34 12.84
N ILE A 161 12.45 -22.17 12.19
CA ILE A 161 12.63 -22.44 10.77
C ILE A 161 12.96 -23.92 10.60
N SER A 162 12.18 -24.61 9.78
CA SER A 162 12.45 -26.00 9.39
C SER A 162 13.29 -26.02 8.11
N ALA A 163 14.21 -26.99 8.00
CA ALA A 163 14.99 -27.13 6.78
C ALA A 163 14.06 -27.30 5.56
N THR A 164 14.34 -26.56 4.53
CA THR A 164 13.78 -26.52 3.18
C THR A 164 12.54 -27.38 2.89
N GLY A 165 11.41 -26.72 2.73
CA GLY A 165 10.21 -27.25 2.11
C GLY A 165 10.40 -27.58 0.61
N ARG A 166 9.36 -28.06 -0.04
CA ARG A 166 9.36 -28.29 -1.51
C ARG A 166 9.76 -27.00 -2.24
N GLU A 167 10.67 -27.10 -3.20
CA GLU A 167 11.18 -26.00 -4.03
C GLU A 167 12.16 -25.02 -3.35
N GLY A 168 12.85 -25.40 -2.26
CA GLY A 168 13.87 -24.52 -1.65
C GLY A 168 13.32 -23.37 -0.81
N LYS A 169 12.00 -23.29 -0.59
CA LYS A 169 11.36 -22.28 0.26
C LYS A 169 11.50 -22.68 1.74
N GLN A 170 11.82 -21.69 2.57
CA GLN A 170 11.87 -21.91 4.03
C GLN A 170 10.45 -22.03 4.59
N GLU A 171 10.21 -23.06 5.39
CA GLU A 171 8.96 -23.23 6.15
C GLU A 171 9.24 -23.01 7.64
N GLY A 172 8.32 -22.35 8.32
CA GLY A 172 8.42 -22.07 9.74
C GLY A 172 7.19 -22.49 10.54
N ARG A 173 7.34 -22.49 11.86
CA ARG A 173 6.27 -22.64 12.83
C ARG A 173 6.40 -21.55 13.88
N VAL A 174 5.30 -20.89 14.23
CA VAL A 174 5.27 -19.95 15.34
C VAL A 174 5.42 -20.71 16.65
N ILE A 175 6.38 -20.28 17.44
CA ILE A 175 6.68 -20.83 18.78
C ILE A 175 6.06 -19.93 19.84
N LYS A 176 6.18 -18.60 19.68
CA LYS A 176 5.67 -17.63 20.64
C LYS A 176 5.29 -16.33 19.96
N VAL A 177 4.22 -15.72 20.42
CA VAL A 177 3.91 -14.32 20.11
C VAL A 177 4.67 -13.45 21.10
N LEU A 178 5.57 -12.61 20.59
CA LEU A 178 6.41 -11.72 21.40
C LEU A 178 5.66 -10.45 21.75
N THR A 179 5.05 -9.83 20.74
CA THR A 179 4.18 -8.66 20.89
C THR A 179 2.97 -8.76 19.97
N ARG A 180 1.81 -8.36 20.48
CA ARG A 180 0.59 -8.31 19.69
C ARG A 180 0.62 -7.11 18.76
N GLY A 181 0.49 -7.38 17.47
CA GLY A 181 0.35 -6.34 16.46
C GLY A 181 -1.07 -5.84 16.32
N THR A 182 -2.06 -6.64 16.73
CA THR A 182 -3.48 -6.32 16.60
C THR A 182 -4.24 -6.74 17.85
N GLU A 183 -4.70 -5.76 18.60
CA GLU A 183 -5.55 -5.94 19.78
C GLU A 183 -7.00 -5.49 19.52
N LEU A 184 -7.15 -4.49 18.64
CA LEU A 184 -8.43 -3.91 18.24
C LEU A 184 -8.78 -4.38 16.82
N ILE A 185 -9.97 -4.89 16.66
CA ILE A 185 -10.49 -5.40 15.38
C ILE A 185 -11.82 -4.70 15.08
N VAL A 186 -11.91 -4.15 13.87
CA VAL A 186 -13.17 -3.63 13.33
C VAL A 186 -13.98 -4.78 12.75
N GLY A 187 -15.28 -4.79 13.03
CA GLY A 187 -16.18 -5.82 12.50
C GLY A 187 -17.64 -5.43 12.62
N ILE A 188 -18.49 -6.31 12.12
CA ILE A 188 -19.94 -6.16 12.19
C ILE A 188 -20.47 -6.99 13.36
N TYR A 189 -21.19 -6.32 14.27
CA TYR A 189 -21.80 -6.96 15.42
C TYR A 189 -23.12 -7.65 15.05
N LYS A 190 -23.24 -8.92 15.42
CA LYS A 190 -24.47 -9.68 15.37
C LYS A 190 -24.94 -9.94 16.80
N ALA A 191 -26.08 -9.38 17.14
CA ALA A 191 -26.65 -9.55 18.46
C ALA A 191 -27.07 -11.00 18.72
N GLY A 192 -26.84 -11.47 19.95
CA GLY A 192 -27.19 -12.82 20.39
C GLY A 192 -27.46 -12.87 21.89
N THR A 193 -28.17 -13.92 22.34
CA THR A 193 -28.50 -14.15 23.75
C THR A 193 -28.04 -15.53 24.15
N PRO A 194 -27.17 -15.71 25.15
CA PRO A 194 -26.53 -14.68 26.01
C PRO A 194 -25.29 -14.02 25.41
N VAL A 195 -24.81 -14.47 24.25
CA VAL A 195 -23.53 -14.04 23.63
C VAL A 195 -23.81 -13.59 22.19
N GLY A 196 -23.39 -12.37 21.89
CA GLY A 196 -23.31 -11.84 20.54
C GLY A 196 -21.95 -12.16 19.88
N MET A 197 -21.79 -11.76 18.64
CA MET A 197 -20.64 -12.10 17.83
C MET A 197 -20.22 -10.90 16.97
N VAL A 198 -18.93 -10.57 16.96
CA VAL A 198 -18.36 -9.62 16.00
C VAL A 198 -17.64 -10.39 14.91
N SER A 199 -18.06 -10.20 13.66
CA SER A 199 -17.40 -10.74 12.48
C SER A 199 -16.41 -9.72 11.95
N PRO A 200 -15.08 -10.01 11.94
CA PRO A 200 -14.08 -9.09 11.46
C PRO A 200 -14.32 -8.62 10.02
N GLU A 201 -14.12 -7.34 9.77
CA GLU A 201 -14.18 -6.72 8.44
C GLU A 201 -12.97 -7.10 7.57
N ASP A 202 -11.86 -7.45 8.19
CA ASP A 202 -10.64 -7.86 7.52
C ASP A 202 -10.62 -9.39 7.35
N GLU A 203 -10.68 -9.87 6.11
CA GLU A 203 -10.68 -11.29 5.77
C GLU A 203 -9.41 -12.05 6.24
N ARG A 204 -8.35 -11.35 6.65
CA ARG A 204 -7.16 -11.96 7.25
C ARG A 204 -7.42 -12.53 8.64
N PHE A 205 -8.52 -12.12 9.28
CA PHE A 205 -8.99 -12.65 10.56
C PHE A 205 -10.14 -13.64 10.33
N ALA A 206 -9.80 -14.90 10.04
CA ALA A 206 -10.77 -15.95 9.72
C ALA A 206 -11.47 -16.56 10.98
N PHE A 207 -11.82 -15.71 11.96
CA PHE A 207 -12.51 -16.09 13.20
C PHE A 207 -13.53 -15.02 13.59
N ASN A 208 -14.43 -15.34 14.51
CA ASN A 208 -15.33 -14.35 15.10
C ASN A 208 -14.92 -14.05 16.55
N ILE A 209 -15.33 -12.90 17.06
CA ILE A 209 -15.11 -12.49 18.44
C ILE A 209 -16.43 -12.64 19.18
N LEU A 210 -16.48 -13.52 20.17
CA LEU A 210 -17.62 -13.72 21.04
C LEU A 210 -17.65 -12.62 22.11
N VAL A 211 -18.78 -11.91 22.19
CA VAL A 211 -18.97 -10.77 23.08
C VAL A 211 -20.17 -11.04 23.99
N ARG A 212 -19.99 -11.00 25.30
CA ARG A 212 -21.07 -11.08 26.25
C ARG A 212 -21.93 -9.81 26.18
N ARG A 213 -23.22 -9.94 26.49
CA ARG A 213 -24.17 -8.81 26.42
C ARG A 213 -23.72 -7.60 27.24
N GLU A 214 -23.13 -7.84 28.40
CA GLU A 214 -22.62 -6.78 29.29
C GLU A 214 -21.40 -6.04 28.69
N GLN A 215 -20.71 -6.67 27.76
CA GLN A 215 -19.52 -6.18 27.07
C GLN A 215 -19.81 -5.64 25.67
N SER A 216 -21.09 -5.51 25.30
CA SER A 216 -21.51 -5.07 23.95
C SER A 216 -21.47 -3.55 23.75
N CYS A 217 -21.18 -2.76 24.77
CA CYS A 217 -21.17 -1.28 24.70
C CYS A 217 -22.47 -0.69 24.11
N GLY A 218 -23.62 -1.39 24.26
CA GLY A 218 -24.90 -0.95 23.72
C GLY A 218 -25.06 -1.11 22.20
N ALA A 219 -24.14 -1.80 21.50
CA ALA A 219 -24.21 -2.04 20.06
C ALA A 219 -25.49 -2.78 19.67
N LYS A 220 -26.07 -2.36 18.55
CA LYS A 220 -27.25 -2.99 17.94
C LYS A 220 -26.85 -3.99 16.86
N ASP A 221 -27.79 -4.88 16.51
CA ASP A 221 -27.58 -5.85 15.45
C ASP A 221 -27.26 -5.17 14.11
N GLY A 222 -26.20 -5.62 13.44
CA GLY A 222 -25.75 -5.10 12.15
C GLY A 222 -24.84 -3.85 12.24
N GLU A 223 -24.60 -3.27 13.41
CA GLU A 223 -23.72 -2.11 13.53
C GLU A 223 -22.23 -2.48 13.39
N ALA A 224 -21.48 -1.57 12.79
CA ALA A 224 -20.03 -1.61 12.75
C ALA A 224 -19.47 -1.21 14.12
N VAL A 225 -18.52 -1.97 14.63
CA VAL A 225 -17.94 -1.81 15.96
C VAL A 225 -16.43 -2.03 15.94
N VAL A 226 -15.76 -1.51 16.98
CA VAL A 226 -14.38 -1.86 17.30
C VAL A 226 -14.40 -2.78 18.52
N ALA A 227 -13.88 -3.98 18.37
CA ALA A 227 -13.79 -4.97 19.45
C ALA A 227 -12.34 -5.17 19.88
N ARG A 228 -12.12 -5.26 21.21
CA ARG A 228 -10.86 -5.68 21.81
C ARG A 228 -10.88 -7.18 22.07
N ILE A 229 -9.82 -7.89 21.65
CA ILE A 229 -9.66 -9.30 21.97
C ILE A 229 -9.14 -9.40 23.42
N THR A 230 -9.88 -10.10 24.28
CA THR A 230 -9.51 -10.37 25.67
C THR A 230 -8.93 -11.78 25.87
N GLU A 231 -9.33 -12.72 25.02
CA GLU A 231 -8.84 -14.10 25.09
C GLU A 231 -8.61 -14.64 23.65
N TYR A 232 -7.33 -14.94 23.38
CA TYR A 232 -6.89 -15.49 22.11
C TYR A 232 -6.97 -17.02 22.15
N GLN A 233 -7.62 -17.62 21.18
CA GLN A 233 -7.70 -19.06 21.03
C GLN A 233 -6.93 -19.51 19.78
N ASN A 234 -6.54 -20.80 19.71
CA ASN A 234 -5.80 -21.33 18.56
C ASN A 234 -6.58 -21.08 17.25
N VAL A 235 -5.88 -20.55 16.26
CA VAL A 235 -6.39 -20.35 14.91
C VAL A 235 -6.70 -21.73 14.29
N GLY A 236 -7.90 -21.90 13.76
CA GLY A 236 -8.35 -23.19 13.21
C GLY A 236 -9.80 -23.50 13.51
N GLY A 237 -10.66 -22.49 13.58
CA GLY A 237 -12.11 -22.62 13.72
C GLY A 237 -12.66 -22.36 15.13
N VAL A 238 -11.84 -21.87 16.04
CA VAL A 238 -12.29 -21.52 17.39
C VAL A 238 -12.37 -20.00 17.48
N ASN A 239 -13.52 -19.48 17.93
CA ASN A 239 -13.77 -18.05 18.11
C ASN A 239 -12.95 -17.47 19.27
N CYS A 240 -12.41 -16.26 19.11
CA CYS A 240 -11.83 -15.48 20.20
C CYS A 240 -12.92 -14.93 21.13
N LYS A 241 -12.55 -14.51 22.34
CA LYS A 241 -13.46 -13.73 23.21
C LYS A 241 -13.00 -12.29 23.25
N GLY A 242 -13.95 -11.36 23.42
CA GLY A 242 -13.63 -9.94 23.48
C GLY A 242 -14.77 -9.08 23.99
N GLU A 243 -14.52 -7.79 23.97
CA GLU A 243 -15.46 -6.74 24.34
C GLU A 243 -15.53 -5.68 23.25
N ILE A 244 -16.68 -5.04 23.08
CA ILE A 244 -16.83 -3.88 22.19
C ILE A 244 -16.36 -2.64 22.97
N VAL A 245 -15.41 -1.91 22.38
CA VAL A 245 -14.85 -0.67 22.96
C VAL A 245 -15.39 0.59 22.30
N GLU A 246 -15.87 0.49 21.05
CA GLU A 246 -16.41 1.61 20.29
C GLU A 246 -17.52 1.12 19.36
N VAL A 247 -18.63 1.87 19.26
CA VAL A 247 -19.71 1.63 18.29
C VAL A 247 -19.59 2.70 17.20
N LEU A 248 -19.30 2.29 15.98
CA LEU A 248 -19.15 3.18 14.83
C LEU A 248 -20.52 3.52 14.19
N GLY A 249 -21.48 2.61 14.28
CA GLY A 249 -22.86 2.79 13.81
C GLY A 249 -23.19 2.00 12.54
N ASN A 250 -24.16 2.51 11.75
CA ASN A 250 -24.67 1.83 10.56
C ASN A 250 -23.57 1.76 9.45
N PRO A 251 -23.14 0.55 9.03
CA PRO A 251 -22.12 0.39 7.99
C PRO A 251 -22.58 0.86 6.59
N ASP A 252 -23.86 1.14 6.37
CA ASP A 252 -24.31 1.73 5.12
C ASP A 252 -24.07 3.25 5.03
N SER A 253 -23.68 3.93 6.11
CA SER A 253 -23.26 5.34 6.06
C SER A 253 -21.83 5.47 5.52
N LEU A 254 -21.57 6.40 4.61
CA LEU A 254 -20.22 6.66 4.10
C LEU A 254 -19.27 7.15 5.18
N ARG A 255 -19.79 7.92 6.13
CA ARG A 255 -19.02 8.34 7.31
C ARG A 255 -18.53 7.13 8.09
N VAL A 256 -19.42 6.16 8.36
CA VAL A 256 -19.06 4.92 9.08
C VAL A 256 -18.08 4.08 8.27
N GLN A 257 -18.24 4.02 6.94
CA GLN A 257 -17.27 3.35 6.07
C GLN A 257 -15.87 3.97 6.17
N THR A 258 -15.78 5.29 6.22
CA THR A 258 -14.49 5.99 6.42
C THR A 258 -13.91 5.68 7.81
N GLU A 259 -14.72 5.71 8.87
CA GLU A 259 -14.29 5.34 10.22
C GLU A 259 -13.81 3.88 10.31
N ILE A 260 -14.47 2.96 9.61
CA ILE A 260 -14.02 1.57 9.49
C ILE A 260 -12.60 1.52 8.89
N VAL A 261 -12.35 2.23 7.79
CA VAL A 261 -11.04 2.25 7.14
C VAL A 261 -9.99 2.89 8.05
N ILE A 262 -10.29 4.00 8.69
CA ILE A 262 -9.39 4.68 9.65
C ILE A 262 -8.94 3.70 10.75
N ARG A 263 -9.89 2.98 11.39
CA ARG A 263 -9.59 2.03 12.47
C ARG A 263 -8.85 0.79 11.95
N LYS A 264 -9.26 0.26 10.79
CA LYS A 264 -8.64 -0.92 10.17
C LYS A 264 -7.16 -0.67 9.84
N PHE A 265 -6.83 0.50 9.28
CA PHE A 265 -5.46 0.87 8.95
C PHE A 265 -4.72 1.53 10.10
N LYS A 266 -5.35 1.64 11.29
CA LYS A 266 -4.78 2.26 12.49
C LYS A 266 -4.23 3.67 12.22
N LEU A 267 -4.97 4.45 11.44
CA LEU A 267 -4.59 5.81 11.11
C LEU A 267 -4.76 6.70 12.36
N PRO A 268 -3.72 7.46 12.78
CA PRO A 268 -3.87 8.46 13.83
C PRO A 268 -4.81 9.56 13.35
N HIS A 269 -5.97 9.74 14.00
CA HIS A 269 -7.01 10.66 13.53
C HIS A 269 -7.43 11.70 14.58
N VAL A 270 -6.96 11.55 15.81
CA VAL A 270 -7.13 12.52 16.92
C VAL A 270 -5.76 13.04 17.28
N PHE A 271 -5.62 14.35 17.46
CA PHE A 271 -4.38 14.96 17.95
C PHE A 271 -4.33 14.89 19.48
N SER A 272 -3.12 14.75 20.01
CA SER A 272 -2.92 14.68 21.46
C SER A 272 -3.16 16.03 22.13
N PRO A 273 -3.54 16.05 23.44
CA PRO A 273 -3.72 17.29 24.19
C PRO A 273 -2.46 18.18 24.22
N GLU A 274 -1.27 17.58 24.19
CA GLU A 274 0.02 18.26 24.16
C GLU A 274 0.19 19.05 22.85
N VAL A 275 -0.25 18.48 21.72
CA VAL A 275 -0.26 19.17 20.42
C VAL A 275 -1.25 20.34 20.44
N GLU A 276 -2.46 20.13 20.96
CA GLU A 276 -3.46 21.20 21.07
C GLU A 276 -2.96 22.34 21.97
N GLN A 277 -2.29 22.02 23.08
CA GLN A 277 -1.68 23.02 23.95
C GLN A 277 -0.56 23.79 23.23
N GLN A 278 0.31 23.10 22.49
CA GLN A 278 1.37 23.75 21.70
C GLN A 278 0.78 24.72 20.68
N LEU A 279 -0.31 24.36 20.01
CA LEU A 279 -0.97 25.21 19.02
C LEU A 279 -1.49 26.52 19.61
N THR A 280 -1.96 26.54 20.86
CA THR A 280 -2.44 27.78 21.48
C THR A 280 -1.35 28.85 21.61
N ALA A 281 -0.09 28.45 21.67
CA ALA A 281 1.06 29.34 21.77
C ALA A 281 1.58 29.84 20.42
N VAL A 282 1.09 29.30 19.28
CA VAL A 282 1.53 29.71 17.94
C VAL A 282 0.88 31.04 17.56
N SER A 283 1.73 32.03 17.21
CA SER A 283 1.25 33.34 16.72
C SER A 283 0.69 33.26 15.31
N ASP A 284 -0.37 33.99 15.04
CA ASP A 284 -0.94 34.15 13.71
C ASP A 284 -0.24 35.28 12.90
N ALA A 285 0.60 36.10 13.55
CA ALA A 285 1.30 37.18 12.91
C ALA A 285 2.53 36.67 12.14
N VAL A 286 2.69 37.18 10.92
CA VAL A 286 3.88 36.96 10.10
C VAL A 286 4.77 38.18 10.24
N ASP A 287 5.77 38.08 11.09
CA ASP A 287 6.76 39.16 11.28
C ASP A 287 7.84 39.11 10.20
N VAL A 288 8.39 40.27 9.81
CA VAL A 288 9.56 40.32 8.96
C VAL A 288 10.78 39.94 9.77
N VAL A 289 11.11 38.65 9.80
CA VAL A 289 12.24 38.12 10.54
C VAL A 289 13.54 38.42 9.75
N PRO A 290 14.59 38.96 10.38
CA PRO A 290 15.89 39.13 9.74
C PRO A 290 16.40 37.80 9.13
N GLY A 291 16.91 37.87 7.90
CA GLY A 291 17.43 36.70 7.18
C GLY A 291 16.40 36.03 6.23
N ARG A 292 15.13 36.46 6.23
CA ARG A 292 14.17 36.06 5.21
C ARG A 292 14.17 37.01 4.02
N LEU A 293 14.07 36.44 2.83
CA LEU A 293 13.94 37.21 1.59
C LEU A 293 12.50 37.71 1.43
N ASP A 294 12.31 39.01 1.25
CA ASP A 294 10.99 39.60 0.97
C ASP A 294 10.64 39.45 -0.51
N LEU A 295 9.72 38.55 -0.81
CA LEU A 295 9.20 38.28 -2.16
C LEU A 295 7.74 38.68 -2.33
N ARG A 296 7.18 39.51 -1.45
CA ARG A 296 5.78 39.97 -1.51
C ARG A 296 5.45 40.82 -2.73
N HIS A 297 6.48 41.40 -3.35
CA HIS A 297 6.36 42.17 -4.59
C HIS A 297 6.28 41.29 -5.84
N ILE A 298 6.65 40.03 -5.76
CA ILE A 298 6.58 39.06 -6.85
C ILE A 298 5.15 38.50 -6.92
N LEU A 299 4.61 38.38 -8.14
CA LEU A 299 3.25 37.90 -8.39
C LEU A 299 3.17 36.39 -8.21
N HIS A 300 3.05 35.93 -6.97
CA HIS A 300 2.81 34.53 -6.65
C HIS A 300 1.33 34.17 -6.81
N ILE A 301 1.08 32.98 -7.32
CA ILE A 301 -0.26 32.37 -7.40
C ILE A 301 -0.21 30.91 -6.91
N THR A 302 -1.28 30.42 -6.34
CA THR A 302 -1.48 29.00 -6.10
C THR A 302 -2.39 28.40 -7.17
N ILE A 303 -2.15 27.13 -7.58
CA ILE A 303 -2.94 26.42 -8.59
C ILE A 303 -3.23 25.01 -8.08
N ASP A 304 -4.46 24.78 -7.61
CA ASP A 304 -4.85 23.57 -6.90
C ASP A 304 -6.22 23.05 -7.37
N GLY A 305 -6.66 21.93 -6.77
CA GLY A 305 -8.02 21.44 -6.93
C GLY A 305 -9.06 22.38 -6.29
N GLU A 306 -10.31 22.26 -6.71
CA GLU A 306 -11.41 23.14 -6.26
C GLU A 306 -11.64 23.08 -4.76
N THR A 307 -11.46 21.93 -4.14
CA THR A 307 -11.73 21.67 -2.73
C THR A 307 -10.52 21.79 -1.81
N ALA A 308 -9.31 21.98 -2.36
CA ALA A 308 -8.08 22.12 -1.60
C ALA A 308 -8.12 23.35 -0.66
N ARG A 309 -7.54 23.19 0.54
CA ARG A 309 -7.39 24.23 1.57
C ARG A 309 -5.96 24.35 2.07
N ASP A 310 -5.16 23.32 1.87
CA ASP A 310 -3.78 23.15 2.29
C ASP A 310 -2.82 23.45 1.12
N PHE A 311 -2.70 24.76 0.80
CA PHE A 311 -1.86 25.21 -0.31
C PHE A 311 -0.38 25.12 0.09
N ASP A 312 0.26 24.04 -0.31
CA ASP A 312 1.69 23.79 -0.04
C ASP A 312 2.60 24.69 -0.87
N ASP A 313 2.22 25.00 -2.12
CA ASP A 313 3.06 25.68 -3.11
C ASP A 313 2.39 26.90 -3.73
N ALA A 314 3.20 27.92 -3.99
CA ALA A 314 2.86 29.07 -4.80
C ALA A 314 3.99 29.30 -5.81
N VAL A 315 3.60 29.59 -7.05
CA VAL A 315 4.54 29.76 -8.17
C VAL A 315 4.49 31.18 -8.72
N ALA A 316 5.63 31.66 -9.21
CA ALA A 316 5.74 32.89 -9.96
C ALA A 316 6.81 32.76 -11.03
N ILE A 317 6.71 33.53 -12.10
CA ILE A 317 7.65 33.51 -13.22
C ILE A 317 7.97 34.95 -13.65
N GLU A 318 9.23 35.14 -14.05
CA GLU A 318 9.71 36.40 -14.66
C GLU A 318 10.51 36.05 -15.91
N SER A 319 10.26 36.74 -17.02
CA SER A 319 11.11 36.70 -18.20
C SER A 319 12.43 37.42 -17.91
N THR A 320 13.54 36.82 -18.30
CA THR A 320 14.86 37.41 -18.19
C THR A 320 15.51 37.56 -19.58
N ALA A 321 16.57 38.33 -19.69
CA ALA A 321 17.30 38.46 -20.96
C ALA A 321 17.83 37.10 -21.48
N LYS A 322 18.06 36.14 -20.58
CA LYS A 322 18.64 34.82 -20.89
C LYS A 322 17.59 33.71 -21.00
N GLY A 323 16.39 33.92 -20.51
CA GLY A 323 15.31 32.92 -20.48
C GLY A 323 14.29 33.23 -19.39
N TYR A 324 14.09 32.32 -18.43
CA TYR A 324 13.06 32.42 -17.40
C TYR A 324 13.66 32.33 -16.00
N ARG A 325 13.08 33.08 -15.07
CA ARG A 325 13.28 32.89 -13.62
C ARG A 325 11.98 32.37 -13.03
N LEU A 326 12.02 31.15 -12.51
CA LEU A 326 10.92 30.48 -11.84
C LEU A 326 11.12 30.60 -10.32
N TYR A 327 10.06 31.00 -9.63
CA TYR A 327 9.96 30.97 -8.18
C TYR A 327 9.01 29.83 -7.80
N VAL A 328 9.50 28.86 -7.05
CA VAL A 328 8.69 27.81 -6.42
C VAL A 328 8.80 28.03 -4.91
N SER A 329 7.77 28.62 -4.34
CA SER A 329 7.71 29.01 -2.93
C SER A 329 6.81 28.03 -2.18
N ILE A 330 7.41 27.29 -1.26
CA ILE A 330 6.77 26.22 -0.50
C ILE A 330 6.51 26.70 0.92
N ALA A 331 5.36 26.35 1.50
CA ALA A 331 5.01 26.66 2.88
C ALA A 331 6.13 26.28 3.84
N ASP A 332 6.65 27.25 4.64
CA ASP A 332 7.73 26.98 5.59
C ASP A 332 7.18 26.35 6.88
N VAL A 333 6.72 25.10 6.76
CA VAL A 333 6.22 24.30 7.89
C VAL A 333 7.27 24.15 8.97
N SER A 334 8.58 24.15 8.60
CA SER A 334 9.68 24.04 9.54
C SER A 334 9.79 25.23 10.50
N HIS A 335 9.14 26.35 10.19
CA HIS A 335 9.02 27.47 11.11
C HIS A 335 8.12 27.18 12.31
N TYR A 336 7.01 26.48 12.07
CA TYR A 336 5.99 26.18 13.07
C TYR A 336 6.23 24.85 13.79
N VAL A 337 6.68 23.83 13.06
CA VAL A 337 6.91 22.47 13.56
C VAL A 337 8.39 22.33 13.92
N GLN A 338 8.71 22.66 15.18
CA GLN A 338 10.07 22.58 15.68
C GLN A 338 10.47 21.15 15.97
N GLU A 339 11.70 20.76 15.58
CA GLU A 339 12.22 19.41 15.79
C GLU A 339 12.19 19.01 17.28
N GLY A 340 11.67 17.81 17.57
CA GLY A 340 11.55 17.27 18.92
C GLY A 340 10.37 17.80 19.73
N SER A 341 9.51 18.67 19.16
CA SER A 341 8.28 19.12 19.82
C SER A 341 7.18 18.04 19.79
N PRO A 342 6.15 18.12 20.66
CA PRO A 342 4.99 17.21 20.59
C PRO A 342 4.36 17.18 19.20
N LEU A 343 4.20 18.34 18.58
CA LEU A 343 3.66 18.47 17.20
C LEU A 343 4.54 17.76 16.17
N ASP A 344 5.86 17.85 16.31
CA ASP A 344 6.82 17.16 15.45
C ASP A 344 6.76 15.64 15.60
N ALA A 345 6.73 15.18 16.85
CA ALA A 345 6.64 13.75 17.14
C ALA A 345 5.36 13.13 16.56
N GLU A 346 4.21 13.83 16.68
CA GLU A 346 2.96 13.34 16.13
C GLU A 346 2.91 13.43 14.59
N ALA A 347 3.44 14.50 13.99
CA ALA A 347 3.57 14.61 12.54
C ALA A 347 4.44 13.49 11.97
N TYR A 348 5.54 13.11 12.64
CA TYR A 348 6.38 11.98 12.26
C TYR A 348 5.61 10.65 12.31
N GLN A 349 4.85 10.40 13.40
CA GLN A 349 4.05 9.17 13.54
C GLN A 349 2.97 9.07 12.48
N ARG A 350 2.37 10.17 12.07
CA ARG A 350 1.43 10.22 10.95
C ARG A 350 2.13 10.00 9.61
N GLY A 351 3.30 10.58 9.43
CA GLY A 351 4.18 10.48 8.25
C GLY A 351 3.65 11.17 7.01
N THR A 352 2.34 11.09 6.76
CA THR A 352 1.64 11.74 5.64
C THR A 352 0.18 11.97 5.96
N SER A 353 -0.45 12.97 5.32
CA SER A 353 -1.91 13.11 5.30
C SER A 353 -2.54 11.99 4.45
N VAL A 354 -3.80 11.64 4.74
CA VAL A 354 -4.58 10.63 4.02
C VAL A 354 -5.85 11.30 3.48
N TYR A 355 -6.07 11.21 2.18
CA TYR A 355 -7.15 11.92 1.49
C TYR A 355 -8.26 10.94 1.08
N PHE A 356 -9.35 10.92 1.85
CA PHE A 356 -10.56 10.20 1.48
C PHE A 356 -11.49 11.09 0.67
N PRO A 357 -12.32 10.54 -0.23
CA PRO A 357 -13.33 11.33 -0.95
C PRO A 357 -14.31 12.08 -0.03
N THR A 358 -14.46 11.62 1.22
CA THR A 358 -15.40 12.18 2.22
C THR A 358 -14.73 13.13 3.22
N MET A 359 -13.45 12.92 3.53
CA MET A 359 -12.69 13.70 4.53
C MET A 359 -11.19 13.51 4.40
N VAL A 360 -10.44 14.37 5.05
CA VAL A 360 -8.97 14.24 5.16
C VAL A 360 -8.59 13.87 6.59
N VAL A 361 -7.64 12.92 6.74
CA VAL A 361 -6.92 12.68 7.99
C VAL A 361 -5.57 13.39 7.87
N PRO A 362 -5.42 14.60 8.42
CA PRO A 362 -4.28 15.45 8.13
C PRO A 362 -3.04 15.05 8.95
N MET A 363 -1.85 15.28 8.39
CA MET A 363 -0.58 15.13 9.10
C MET A 363 -0.41 16.20 10.19
N LEU A 364 -0.85 17.41 9.92
CA LEU A 364 -0.80 18.55 10.83
C LEU A 364 -2.22 19.01 11.19
N PRO A 365 -2.44 19.56 12.39
CA PRO A 365 -3.74 20.14 12.77
C PRO A 365 -4.22 21.19 11.76
N GLU A 366 -5.54 21.28 11.53
CA GLU A 366 -6.15 22.15 10.51
C GLU A 366 -5.78 23.64 10.69
N ARG A 367 -5.55 24.12 11.91
CA ARG A 367 -5.07 25.47 12.16
C ARG A 367 -3.73 25.74 11.46
N LEU A 368 -2.86 24.72 11.36
CA LEU A 368 -1.60 24.82 10.60
C LEU A 368 -1.83 24.51 9.13
N SER A 369 -2.38 23.34 8.82
CA SER A 369 -2.47 22.86 7.43
C SER A 369 -3.36 23.73 6.54
N ASN A 370 -4.50 24.23 7.06
CA ASN A 370 -5.49 24.98 6.29
C ASN A 370 -5.38 26.49 6.46
N ASN A 371 -4.53 26.99 7.40
CA ASN A 371 -4.39 28.41 7.68
C ASN A 371 -2.93 28.84 7.73
N LEU A 372 -2.23 28.66 8.88
CA LEU A 372 -0.95 29.33 9.14
C LEU A 372 0.15 28.89 8.16
N CYS A 373 0.20 27.62 7.78
CA CYS A 373 1.13 27.12 6.77
C CYS A 373 0.60 27.35 5.35
N SER A 374 -0.71 27.22 5.15
CA SER A 374 -1.32 27.31 3.82
C SER A 374 -1.07 28.68 3.15
N LEU A 375 -0.60 28.67 1.93
CA LEU A 375 -0.28 29.89 1.15
C LEU A 375 -1.55 30.55 0.59
N VAL A 376 -2.49 30.83 1.49
CA VAL A 376 -3.78 31.45 1.17
C VAL A 376 -3.62 32.82 0.53
N PRO A 377 -4.54 33.24 -0.38
CA PRO A 377 -4.40 34.50 -1.11
C PRO A 377 -4.54 35.72 -0.19
N ASN A 378 -3.81 36.79 -0.55
CA ASN A 378 -3.83 38.10 0.08
C ASN A 378 -3.44 38.11 1.57
N GLN A 379 -2.63 37.17 1.99
CA GLN A 379 -2.04 37.13 3.33
C GLN A 379 -0.55 36.84 3.24
N ASP A 380 0.23 37.57 4.07
CA ASP A 380 1.65 37.29 4.19
C ASP A 380 1.85 35.87 4.74
N ARG A 381 2.76 35.10 4.16
CA ARG A 381 3.09 33.73 4.59
C ARG A 381 4.57 33.49 4.57
N TYR A 382 5.02 32.72 5.58
CA TYR A 382 6.39 32.20 5.55
C TYR A 382 6.49 31.09 4.50
N ALA A 383 7.51 31.22 3.66
CA ALA A 383 7.80 30.25 2.63
C ALA A 383 9.28 29.88 2.61
N PHE A 384 9.58 28.77 1.97
CA PHE A 384 10.88 28.36 1.57
C PHE A 384 10.93 28.34 0.04
N SER A 385 11.65 29.30 -0.56
CA SER A 385 11.60 29.51 -2.01
C SER A 385 12.83 28.89 -2.68
N ALA A 386 12.57 28.09 -3.71
CA ALA A 386 13.53 27.71 -4.74
C ALA A 386 13.39 28.69 -5.91
N ILE A 387 14.46 29.44 -6.21
CA ILE A 387 14.56 30.40 -7.29
C ILE A 387 15.47 29.77 -8.35
N LEU A 388 14.89 29.49 -9.52
CA LEU A 388 15.51 28.70 -10.57
C LEU A 388 15.61 29.52 -11.85
N ASP A 389 16.82 29.73 -12.36
CA ASP A 389 17.06 30.43 -13.61
C ASP A 389 17.26 29.42 -14.74
N PHE A 390 16.40 29.50 -15.76
CA PHE A 390 16.44 28.66 -16.95
C PHE A 390 16.84 29.45 -18.19
N ASP A 391 17.56 28.82 -19.12
CA ASP A 391 17.76 29.37 -20.45
C ASP A 391 16.50 29.24 -21.34
N ARG A 392 16.56 29.76 -22.55
CA ARG A 392 15.45 29.71 -23.50
C ARG A 392 15.12 28.30 -24.01
N GLN A 393 15.96 27.33 -23.73
CA GLN A 393 15.76 25.91 -24.03
C GLN A 393 15.22 25.12 -22.83
N GLY A 394 15.00 25.77 -21.68
CA GLY A 394 14.49 25.13 -20.47
C GLY A 394 15.57 24.43 -19.63
N ARG A 395 16.86 24.66 -19.89
CA ARG A 395 17.96 24.08 -19.11
C ARG A 395 18.29 24.96 -17.91
N LEU A 396 18.34 24.35 -16.74
CA LEU A 396 18.67 25.02 -15.47
C LEU A 396 20.11 25.58 -15.53
N GLN A 397 20.25 26.88 -15.30
CA GLN A 397 21.53 27.62 -15.33
C GLN A 397 22.02 27.97 -13.92
N ASP A 398 21.09 28.38 -13.03
CA ASP A 398 21.40 28.73 -11.65
C ASP A 398 20.25 28.33 -10.71
N LYS A 399 20.60 28.06 -9.45
CA LYS A 399 19.63 27.70 -8.41
C LYS A 399 19.97 28.39 -7.10
N ARG A 400 19.00 29.03 -6.47
CA ARG A 400 19.14 29.67 -5.17
C ARG A 400 17.97 29.28 -4.27
N PHE A 401 18.27 29.02 -3.00
CA PHE A 401 17.28 28.69 -1.99
C PHE A 401 17.31 29.72 -0.86
N ALA A 402 16.15 30.10 -0.38
CA ALA A 402 16.03 31.06 0.72
C ALA A 402 14.74 30.82 1.51
N LYS A 403 14.81 31.02 2.81
CA LYS A 403 13.61 31.29 3.59
C LYS A 403 13.09 32.66 3.18
N SER A 404 11.78 32.79 2.94
CA SER A 404 11.17 33.98 2.38
C SER A 404 9.87 34.33 3.09
N VAL A 405 9.35 35.53 2.79
CA VAL A 405 7.98 35.95 3.02
C VAL A 405 7.36 36.25 1.67
N ILE A 406 6.23 35.64 1.38
CA ILE A 406 5.49 35.82 0.14
C ILE A 406 4.08 36.34 0.41
N LEU A 407 3.47 36.88 -0.64
CA LEU A 407 2.05 37.24 -0.68
C LEU A 407 1.45 36.64 -1.95
N SER A 408 0.74 35.51 -1.82
CA SER A 408 -0.02 34.95 -2.95
C SER A 408 -1.15 35.92 -3.31
N ARG A 409 -1.27 36.27 -4.60
CA ARG A 409 -2.29 37.23 -5.06
C ARG A 409 -3.58 36.57 -5.51
N TYR A 410 -3.49 35.37 -6.05
CA TYR A 410 -4.62 34.65 -6.61
C TYR A 410 -4.58 33.17 -6.20
N ARG A 411 -5.73 32.66 -5.78
CA ARG A 411 -5.97 31.23 -5.70
C ARG A 411 -6.63 30.80 -7.02
N MET A 412 -5.86 30.10 -7.86
CA MET A 412 -6.36 29.54 -9.11
C MET A 412 -6.72 28.07 -8.93
N THR A 413 -7.57 27.55 -9.81
CA THR A 413 -7.82 26.11 -9.90
C THR A 413 -7.33 25.59 -11.24
N TYR A 414 -7.06 24.26 -11.29
CA TYR A 414 -6.69 23.63 -12.56
C TYR A 414 -7.71 23.88 -13.66
N THR A 415 -9.01 23.93 -13.32
CA THR A 415 -10.08 24.25 -14.26
C THR A 415 -10.00 25.69 -14.77
N LEU A 416 -9.74 26.67 -13.90
CA LEU A 416 -9.60 28.07 -14.31
C LEU A 416 -8.37 28.29 -15.20
N VAL A 417 -7.22 27.68 -14.81
CA VAL A 417 -5.99 27.76 -15.61
C VAL A 417 -6.20 27.09 -16.98
N ARG A 418 -6.87 25.94 -17.04
CA ARG A 418 -7.26 25.31 -18.32
C ARG A 418 -8.06 26.27 -19.20
N LYS A 419 -9.12 26.88 -18.67
CA LYS A 419 -9.94 27.83 -19.40
C LYS A 419 -9.15 29.03 -19.94
N ILE A 420 -8.21 29.55 -19.14
CA ILE A 420 -7.40 30.70 -19.55
C ILE A 420 -6.36 30.32 -20.61
N VAL A 421 -5.63 29.22 -20.40
CA VAL A 421 -4.43 28.85 -21.19
C VAL A 421 -4.79 27.99 -22.39
N ILE A 422 -5.59 26.93 -22.17
CA ILE A 422 -5.86 25.90 -23.18
C ILE A 422 -7.11 26.28 -23.99
N ASP A 423 -8.24 26.48 -23.31
CA ASP A 423 -9.53 26.73 -23.95
C ASP A 423 -9.64 28.17 -24.44
N GLN A 424 -8.79 29.07 -23.95
CA GLN A 424 -8.73 30.49 -24.25
C GLN A 424 -10.11 31.22 -24.10
N ASP A 425 -10.88 30.76 -23.07
CA ASP A 425 -12.23 31.28 -22.81
C ASP A 425 -12.22 32.81 -22.57
N PRO A 426 -12.85 33.59 -23.42
CA PRO A 426 -12.80 35.06 -23.32
C PRO A 426 -13.34 35.58 -22.00
N ALA A 427 -14.45 35.01 -21.50
CA ALA A 427 -15.09 35.47 -20.27
C ALA A 427 -14.19 35.25 -19.04
N THR A 428 -13.49 34.10 -18.96
CA THR A 428 -12.55 33.82 -17.88
C THR A 428 -11.28 34.68 -18.02
N ARG A 429 -10.78 34.91 -19.24
CA ARG A 429 -9.59 35.74 -19.50
C ARG A 429 -9.81 37.19 -19.11
N ASP A 430 -11.02 37.76 -19.36
CA ASP A 430 -11.39 39.10 -18.95
C ASP A 430 -11.46 39.30 -17.43
N GLN A 431 -11.69 38.23 -16.67
CA GLN A 431 -11.68 38.25 -15.20
C GLN A 431 -10.26 38.29 -14.61
N TYR A 432 -9.26 37.76 -15.33
CA TYR A 432 -7.88 37.64 -14.87
C TYR A 432 -6.85 38.25 -15.81
N PRO A 433 -6.99 39.53 -16.24
CA PRO A 433 -6.11 40.12 -17.24
C PRO A 433 -4.64 40.18 -16.80
N ALA A 434 -4.38 40.34 -15.49
CA ALA A 434 -3.03 40.37 -14.93
C ALA A 434 -2.29 39.03 -15.00
N LEU A 435 -3.01 37.93 -15.17
CA LEU A 435 -2.43 36.57 -15.19
C LEU A 435 -2.17 36.06 -16.61
N LEU A 436 -2.68 36.72 -17.65
CA LEU A 436 -2.56 36.20 -19.03
C LEU A 436 -1.11 36.05 -19.47
N GLY A 437 -0.27 37.06 -19.20
CA GLY A 437 1.17 37.01 -19.51
C GLY A 437 1.90 35.95 -18.68
N PRO A 438 1.85 36.04 -17.35
CA PRO A 438 2.50 35.03 -16.49
C PRO A 438 2.09 33.59 -16.77
N LEU A 439 0.81 33.31 -16.97
CA LEU A 439 0.35 31.93 -17.28
C LEU A 439 0.81 31.46 -18.66
N ALA A 440 0.92 32.34 -19.66
CA ALA A 440 1.49 31.96 -20.95
C ALA A 440 3.00 31.66 -20.86
N GLU A 441 3.74 32.40 -20.04
CA GLU A 441 5.17 32.10 -19.76
C GLU A 441 5.34 30.80 -18.96
N MET A 442 4.47 30.55 -17.98
CA MET A 442 4.45 29.29 -17.22
C MET A 442 4.20 28.09 -18.15
N GLU A 443 3.22 28.23 -19.07
CA GLU A 443 2.96 27.20 -20.08
C GLU A 443 4.19 26.95 -20.96
N ALA A 444 4.81 28.01 -21.47
CA ALA A 444 5.97 27.92 -22.35
C ALA A 444 7.15 27.21 -21.64
N LEU A 445 7.46 27.61 -20.41
CA LEU A 445 8.51 26.97 -19.62
C LEU A 445 8.17 25.50 -19.30
N ALA A 446 6.95 25.21 -18.88
CA ALA A 446 6.54 23.84 -18.56
C ALA A 446 6.67 22.90 -19.77
N ARG A 447 6.34 23.37 -20.99
CA ARG A 447 6.55 22.60 -22.21
C ARG A 447 8.02 22.32 -22.49
N LEU A 448 8.91 23.27 -22.23
CA LEU A 448 10.35 23.07 -22.36
C LEU A 448 10.85 22.03 -21.35
N LEU A 449 10.47 22.16 -20.09
CA LEU A 449 10.84 21.21 -19.03
C LEU A 449 10.34 19.78 -19.31
N LEU A 450 9.09 19.65 -19.75
CA LEU A 450 8.52 18.38 -20.16
C LEU A 450 9.31 17.75 -21.31
N ASN A 451 9.64 18.52 -22.34
CA ASN A 451 10.40 18.04 -23.49
C ASN A 451 11.81 17.56 -23.08
N GLU A 452 12.51 18.33 -22.24
CA GLU A 452 13.82 17.95 -21.71
C GLU A 452 13.74 16.68 -20.86
N ARG A 453 12.72 16.53 -20.02
CA ARG A 453 12.48 15.36 -19.20
C ARG A 453 12.18 14.12 -20.06
N MET A 454 11.33 14.26 -21.07
CA MET A 454 11.02 13.17 -22.02
C MET A 454 12.24 12.78 -22.85
N ALA A 455 13.03 13.75 -23.33
CA ALA A 455 14.28 13.51 -24.05
C ALA A 455 15.32 12.76 -23.21
N ARG A 456 15.35 13.01 -21.89
CA ARG A 456 16.19 12.31 -20.92
C ARG A 456 15.73 10.85 -20.72
N GLY A 457 14.51 10.51 -21.13
CA GLY A 457 13.94 9.16 -21.09
C GLY A 457 13.00 8.93 -19.89
N SER A 458 12.43 10.00 -19.30
CA SER A 458 11.40 9.85 -18.26
C SER A 458 10.23 9.01 -18.79
N ILE A 459 9.71 8.13 -17.94
CA ILE A 459 8.61 7.24 -18.28
C ILE A 459 7.30 7.97 -17.98
N GLY A 460 6.57 8.36 -19.02
CA GLY A 460 5.27 9.00 -18.90
C GLY A 460 4.15 7.95 -18.75
N PHE A 461 3.83 7.55 -17.53
CA PHE A 461 2.66 6.71 -17.31
C PHE A 461 1.38 7.54 -17.40
N GLU A 462 0.56 7.26 -18.38
CA GLU A 462 -0.80 7.80 -18.47
C GLU A 462 -1.78 6.74 -17.94
N LEU A 463 -1.78 6.49 -16.63
CA LEU A 463 -2.78 5.62 -16.02
C LEU A 463 -3.98 6.46 -15.63
N PRO A 464 -5.16 6.13 -16.15
CA PRO A 464 -6.38 6.80 -15.73
C PRO A 464 -6.71 6.42 -14.29
N GLU A 465 -7.00 7.42 -13.48
CA GLU A 465 -7.50 7.25 -12.11
C GLU A 465 -9.01 7.46 -12.09
N ALA A 466 -9.70 6.71 -11.24
CA ALA A 466 -11.12 6.92 -11.00
C ALA A 466 -11.30 8.08 -10.01
N SER A 467 -12.05 9.09 -10.40
CA SER A 467 -12.57 10.12 -9.50
C SER A 467 -13.97 9.72 -9.03
N VAL A 468 -14.18 9.76 -7.72
CA VAL A 468 -15.47 9.45 -7.09
C VAL A 468 -16.08 10.74 -6.58
N GLU A 469 -17.23 11.12 -7.13
CA GLU A 469 -18.02 12.27 -6.67
C GLU A 469 -19.05 11.81 -5.65
N VAL A 470 -18.94 12.37 -4.43
CA VAL A 470 -19.89 12.12 -3.34
C VAL A 470 -20.81 13.32 -3.20
N ALA A 471 -22.12 13.10 -3.14
CA ALA A 471 -23.10 14.13 -2.93
C ALA A 471 -23.20 14.54 -1.45
N ALA A 472 -23.84 15.66 -1.16
CA ALA A 472 -24.01 16.19 0.19
C ALA A 472 -24.87 15.30 1.13
N ASP A 473 -25.63 14.40 0.54
CA ASP A 473 -26.46 13.39 1.24
C ASP A 473 -25.74 12.05 1.47
N ASP A 474 -24.43 12.00 1.34
CA ASP A 474 -23.60 10.81 1.46
C ASP A 474 -23.91 9.72 0.39
N THR A 475 -24.47 10.08 -0.76
CA THR A 475 -24.61 9.16 -1.90
C THR A 475 -23.45 9.30 -2.88
N VAL A 476 -23.08 8.19 -3.52
CA VAL A 476 -22.07 8.20 -4.60
C VAL A 476 -22.78 8.64 -5.89
N LYS A 477 -22.52 9.87 -6.30
CA LYS A 477 -23.17 10.49 -7.46
C LYS A 477 -22.61 9.97 -8.78
N ASN A 478 -21.29 9.88 -8.86
CA ASN A 478 -20.60 9.49 -10.08
C ASN A 478 -19.23 8.84 -9.79
N VAL A 479 -18.85 7.93 -10.67
CA VAL A 479 -17.49 7.37 -10.74
C VAL A 479 -17.04 7.55 -12.19
N ALA A 480 -16.11 8.45 -12.41
CA ALA A 480 -15.64 8.82 -13.74
C ALA A 480 -14.11 8.84 -13.82
N ARG A 481 -13.59 8.89 -15.02
CA ARG A 481 -12.17 9.11 -15.26
C ARG A 481 -11.75 10.49 -14.73
N SER A 482 -10.71 10.54 -13.92
CA SER A 482 -10.08 11.79 -13.52
C SER A 482 -9.49 12.49 -14.76
N GLU A 483 -9.93 13.70 -15.03
CA GLU A 483 -9.40 14.49 -16.15
C GLU A 483 -8.07 15.13 -15.75
N ARG A 484 -6.99 14.68 -16.34
CA ARG A 484 -5.69 15.33 -16.24
C ARG A 484 -5.47 16.19 -17.49
N ASN A 485 -5.26 17.47 -17.32
CA ASN A 485 -5.02 18.43 -18.40
C ASN A 485 -3.67 19.13 -18.23
N PHE A 486 -3.26 19.93 -19.22
CA PHE A 486 -1.96 20.58 -19.21
C PHE A 486 -1.77 21.58 -18.05
N ALA A 487 -2.84 22.11 -17.44
CA ALA A 487 -2.72 22.94 -16.23
C ALA A 487 -2.11 22.15 -15.04
N HIS A 488 -2.46 20.87 -14.89
CA HIS A 488 -1.82 19.99 -13.91
C HIS A 488 -0.34 19.77 -14.26
N GLN A 489 -0.03 19.64 -15.56
CA GLN A 489 1.33 19.43 -16.03
C GLN A 489 2.25 20.61 -15.74
N ILE A 490 1.73 21.87 -15.81
CA ILE A 490 2.50 23.06 -15.47
C ILE A 490 3.04 22.97 -14.03
N ILE A 491 2.17 22.69 -13.07
CA ILE A 491 2.57 22.59 -11.66
C ILE A 491 3.47 21.39 -11.44
N GLU A 492 3.15 20.25 -12.05
CA GLU A 492 4.00 19.06 -11.96
C GLU A 492 5.44 19.33 -12.41
N GLU A 493 5.65 19.92 -13.58
CA GLU A 493 7.00 20.21 -14.08
C GLU A 493 7.76 21.18 -13.17
N PHE A 494 7.08 22.18 -12.59
CA PHE A 494 7.71 23.14 -11.67
C PHE A 494 8.07 22.46 -10.34
N MET A 495 7.21 21.59 -9.81
CA MET A 495 7.50 20.81 -8.60
C MET A 495 8.64 19.81 -8.84
N LEU A 496 8.67 19.14 -10.00
CA LEU A 496 9.77 18.25 -10.38
C LEU A 496 11.09 19.01 -10.47
N ALA A 497 11.10 20.18 -11.13
CA ALA A 497 12.31 21.01 -11.25
C ALA A 497 12.82 21.47 -9.88
N ALA A 498 11.94 21.90 -8.97
CA ALA A 498 12.32 22.30 -7.61
C ALA A 498 12.87 21.10 -6.80
N ASN A 499 12.19 19.95 -6.86
CA ASN A 499 12.61 18.72 -6.16
C ASN A 499 14.00 18.23 -6.66
N GLU A 500 14.23 18.22 -7.98
CA GLU A 500 15.54 17.86 -8.57
C GLU A 500 16.62 18.88 -8.14
N ALA A 501 16.33 20.18 -8.21
CA ALA A 501 17.28 21.22 -7.84
C ALA A 501 17.70 21.14 -6.36
N VAL A 502 16.74 20.87 -5.46
CA VAL A 502 17.01 20.68 -4.02
C VAL A 502 17.81 19.40 -3.79
N ALA A 503 17.42 18.29 -4.44
CA ALA A 503 18.16 17.02 -4.30
C ALA A 503 19.62 17.13 -4.76
N HIS A 504 19.89 17.84 -5.85
CA HIS A 504 21.26 18.16 -6.26
C HIS A 504 21.99 19.00 -5.22
N ALA A 505 21.32 20.00 -4.62
CA ALA A 505 21.96 20.80 -3.58
C ALA A 505 22.25 20.00 -2.31
N MET A 506 21.41 19.02 -1.98
CA MET A 506 21.65 18.10 -0.86
C MET A 506 22.93 17.30 -1.08
N ASP A 507 23.15 16.78 -2.27
CA ASP A 507 24.34 16.00 -2.63
C ASP A 507 25.59 16.90 -2.69
N ASP A 508 25.54 18.01 -3.44
CA ASP A 508 26.62 19.00 -3.58
C ASP A 508 27.14 19.53 -2.23
N LYS A 509 26.26 19.64 -1.24
CA LYS A 509 26.54 20.19 0.09
C LYS A 509 26.68 19.12 1.17
N HIS A 510 26.57 17.83 0.79
CA HIS A 510 26.67 16.68 1.71
C HIS A 510 25.74 16.79 2.91
N LEU A 511 24.45 17.09 2.65
CA LEU A 511 23.45 17.21 3.71
C LEU A 511 23.03 15.82 4.18
N THR A 512 23.39 15.45 5.40
CA THR A 512 23.21 14.08 5.94
C THR A 512 21.86 13.84 6.58
N ARG A 513 21.03 14.88 6.78
CA ARG A 513 19.73 14.77 7.50
C ARG A 513 18.50 14.91 6.59
N GLY A 514 18.68 14.82 5.29
CA GLY A 514 17.60 14.81 4.29
C GLY A 514 17.41 13.43 3.69
N LEU A 515 16.18 13.17 3.21
CA LEU A 515 15.85 11.93 2.52
C LEU A 515 15.68 12.17 1.01
N TYR A 516 16.33 11.32 0.22
CA TYR A 516 16.03 11.22 -1.21
C TYR A 516 14.75 10.40 -1.44
N ARG A 517 14.05 10.70 -2.51
CA ARG A 517 13.00 9.85 -3.06
C ARG A 517 13.61 9.01 -4.17
N ILE A 518 13.90 7.77 -3.89
CA ILE A 518 14.59 6.87 -4.82
C ILE A 518 13.61 5.93 -5.51
N HIS A 519 13.91 5.60 -6.76
CA HIS A 519 13.24 4.56 -7.53
C HIS A 519 14.31 3.69 -8.19
N GLU A 520 14.51 2.51 -7.64
CA GLU A 520 15.53 1.58 -8.11
C GLU A 520 15.18 1.02 -9.50
N THR A 521 16.20 0.53 -10.20
CA THR A 521 16.02 -0.18 -11.48
C THR A 521 15.14 -1.42 -11.31
N PRO A 522 14.26 -1.73 -12.29
CA PRO A 522 13.44 -2.93 -12.25
C PRO A 522 14.29 -4.21 -12.33
N ASP A 523 13.69 -5.32 -11.90
CA ASP A 523 14.32 -6.64 -11.97
C ASP A 523 14.51 -7.07 -13.44
N PRO A 524 15.74 -7.41 -13.88
CA PRO A 524 15.99 -7.83 -15.25
C PRO A 524 15.16 -9.03 -15.72
N VAL A 525 14.81 -9.96 -14.81
CA VAL A 525 13.96 -11.12 -15.13
C VAL A 525 12.55 -10.65 -15.48
N LYS A 526 11.97 -9.77 -14.65
CA LYS A 526 10.64 -9.19 -14.92
C LYS A 526 10.61 -8.36 -16.19
N VAL A 527 11.69 -7.63 -16.49
CA VAL A 527 11.83 -6.87 -17.75
C VAL A 527 11.82 -7.81 -18.95
N ALA A 528 12.54 -8.92 -18.89
CA ALA A 528 12.57 -9.91 -19.95
C ALA A 528 11.20 -10.58 -20.16
N GLU A 529 10.50 -10.93 -19.08
CA GLU A 529 9.14 -11.48 -19.10
C GLU A 529 8.17 -10.47 -19.75
N PHE A 530 8.22 -9.21 -19.34
CA PHE A 530 7.43 -8.15 -19.94
C PHE A 530 7.70 -7.98 -21.44
N ALA A 531 8.97 -7.93 -21.84
CA ALA A 531 9.36 -7.80 -23.24
C ALA A 531 8.84 -8.98 -24.09
N GLN A 532 8.95 -10.20 -23.57
CA GLN A 532 8.42 -11.39 -24.23
C GLN A 532 6.90 -11.33 -24.37
N PHE A 533 6.19 -10.94 -23.32
CA PHE A 533 4.75 -10.81 -23.32
C PHE A 533 4.27 -9.76 -24.33
N ALA A 534 4.90 -8.57 -24.33
CA ALA A 534 4.54 -7.50 -25.24
C ALA A 534 4.78 -7.86 -26.72
N LYS A 535 5.82 -8.67 -27.04
CA LYS A 535 6.01 -9.27 -28.37
C LYS A 535 4.86 -10.23 -28.76
N THR A 536 4.32 -10.99 -27.80
CA THR A 536 3.16 -11.86 -28.08
C THR A 536 1.87 -11.10 -28.38
N MET A 537 1.78 -9.84 -27.94
CA MET A 537 0.68 -8.94 -28.29
C MET A 537 0.85 -8.24 -29.65
N GLY A 538 1.91 -8.54 -30.38
CA GLY A 538 2.18 -7.99 -31.71
C GLY A 538 2.87 -6.62 -31.70
N LEU A 539 3.41 -6.18 -30.55
CA LEU A 539 4.17 -4.93 -30.48
C LEU A 539 5.60 -5.15 -31.00
N ALA A 540 6.03 -4.30 -31.93
CA ALA A 540 7.39 -4.31 -32.48
C ALA A 540 8.38 -3.64 -31.50
N ILE A 541 8.70 -4.32 -30.39
CA ILE A 541 9.53 -3.78 -29.32
C ILE A 541 10.99 -3.70 -29.77
N PRO A 542 11.69 -2.57 -29.51
CA PRO A 542 13.12 -2.44 -29.77
C PRO A 542 13.94 -3.43 -28.96
N ASP A 543 14.91 -4.08 -29.59
CA ASP A 543 15.85 -4.98 -28.91
C ASP A 543 17.02 -4.22 -28.27
N GLU A 544 17.24 -2.94 -28.64
CA GLU A 544 18.30 -2.09 -28.09
C GLU A 544 17.85 -1.35 -26.83
N GLY A 545 18.72 -1.34 -25.83
CA GLY A 545 18.53 -0.60 -24.56
C GLY A 545 17.48 -1.19 -23.65
N ILE A 546 17.16 -2.48 -23.76
CA ILE A 546 16.18 -3.18 -22.91
C ILE A 546 16.45 -2.88 -21.44
N GLY A 547 15.41 -2.47 -20.73
CA GLY A 547 15.47 -2.17 -19.30
C GLY A 547 15.98 -0.77 -18.94
N THR A 548 16.30 0.09 -19.91
CA THR A 548 16.57 1.51 -19.66
C THR A 548 15.27 2.32 -19.62
N PRO A 549 15.23 3.46 -18.90
CA PRO A 549 14.04 4.32 -18.88
C PRO A 549 13.58 4.73 -20.28
N ALA A 550 14.49 5.09 -21.18
CA ALA A 550 14.21 5.45 -22.57
C ALA A 550 13.58 4.28 -23.37
N TRP A 551 13.98 3.04 -23.08
CA TRP A 551 13.39 1.86 -23.72
C TRP A 551 11.93 1.71 -23.30
N PHE A 552 11.61 1.87 -22.03
CA PHE A 552 10.24 1.83 -21.55
C PHE A 552 9.38 2.95 -22.14
N GLY A 553 9.92 4.16 -22.24
CA GLY A 553 9.24 5.27 -22.92
C GLY A 553 8.89 4.96 -24.38
N ARG A 554 9.81 4.34 -25.13
CA ARG A 554 9.53 3.90 -26.52
C ARG A 554 8.46 2.81 -26.60
N VAL A 555 8.44 1.86 -25.65
CA VAL A 555 7.41 0.82 -25.61
C VAL A 555 6.02 1.43 -25.35
N LEU A 556 5.92 2.40 -24.45
CA LEU A 556 4.68 3.13 -24.19
C LEU A 556 4.19 3.90 -25.42
N GLU A 557 5.09 4.60 -26.10
CA GLU A 557 4.74 5.34 -27.33
C GLU A 557 4.27 4.42 -28.46
N LEU A 558 4.88 3.23 -28.60
CA LEU A 558 4.44 2.21 -29.57
C LEU A 558 3.05 1.64 -29.23
N ALA A 559 2.69 1.60 -27.95
CA ALA A 559 1.38 1.11 -27.51
C ALA A 559 0.30 2.18 -27.57
N LYS A 560 0.68 3.46 -27.62
CA LYS A 560 -0.21 4.62 -27.53
C LYS A 560 -1.27 4.60 -28.66
N GLY A 561 -2.53 4.80 -28.30
CA GLY A 561 -3.66 4.76 -29.23
C GLY A 561 -4.03 3.35 -29.72
N SER A 562 -3.31 2.31 -29.30
CA SER A 562 -3.64 0.93 -29.64
C SER A 562 -4.60 0.32 -28.61
N PRO A 563 -5.36 -0.74 -28.99
CA PRO A 563 -6.17 -1.48 -28.03
C PRO A 563 -5.38 -2.10 -26.86
N GLN A 564 -4.06 -2.23 -27.04
CA GLN A 564 -3.15 -2.80 -26.07
C GLN A 564 -2.56 -1.78 -25.09
N GLU A 565 -2.75 -0.48 -25.31
CA GLU A 565 -2.15 0.61 -24.53
C GLU A 565 -2.37 0.43 -23.02
N TYR A 566 -3.62 0.22 -22.62
CA TYR A 566 -3.99 0.06 -21.22
C TYR A 566 -3.24 -1.12 -20.55
N ILE A 567 -3.10 -2.23 -21.27
CA ILE A 567 -2.46 -3.44 -20.74
C ILE A 567 -0.97 -3.26 -20.62
N VAL A 568 -0.37 -2.67 -21.65
CA VAL A 568 1.07 -2.38 -21.67
C VAL A 568 1.43 -1.47 -20.51
N ASN A 569 0.67 -0.41 -20.29
CA ASN A 569 0.83 0.49 -19.14
C ASN A 569 0.77 -0.27 -17.80
N ASN A 570 -0.26 -1.09 -17.59
CA ASN A 570 -0.45 -1.85 -16.34
C ASN A 570 0.66 -2.88 -16.10
N LEU A 571 1.05 -3.64 -17.12
CA LEU A 571 2.09 -4.66 -16.98
C LEU A 571 3.47 -4.03 -16.77
N LEU A 572 3.72 -2.93 -17.45
CA LEU A 572 4.95 -2.18 -17.31
C LEU A 572 5.07 -1.62 -15.88
N LEU A 573 3.98 -1.07 -15.33
CA LEU A 573 3.96 -0.59 -13.95
C LEU A 573 4.25 -1.74 -12.95
N ARG A 574 3.69 -2.94 -13.17
CA ARG A 574 3.96 -4.11 -12.32
C ARG A 574 5.41 -4.62 -12.41
N THR A 575 6.11 -4.28 -13.47
CA THR A 575 7.52 -4.61 -13.66
C THR A 575 8.42 -3.69 -12.83
N MET A 576 7.95 -2.47 -12.53
CA MET A 576 8.69 -1.47 -11.75
C MET A 576 8.77 -1.84 -10.28
N LYS A 577 9.83 -1.39 -9.60
CA LYS A 577 9.90 -1.36 -8.15
C LYS A 577 9.10 -0.18 -7.62
N GLN A 578 8.74 -0.21 -6.35
CA GLN A 578 8.14 0.95 -5.71
C GLN A 578 9.21 1.99 -5.34
N ALA A 579 8.89 3.27 -5.54
CA ALA A 579 9.70 4.35 -5.02
C ALA A 579 9.62 4.38 -3.49
N ARG A 580 10.73 4.76 -2.83
CA ARG A 580 10.84 4.82 -1.37
C ARG A 580 11.74 5.97 -0.93
N TYR A 581 11.71 6.29 0.35
CA TYR A 581 12.63 7.25 0.95
C TYR A 581 13.91 6.55 1.40
N SER A 582 15.04 7.21 1.18
CA SER A 582 16.36 6.69 1.56
C SER A 582 17.35 7.83 1.83
N PRO A 583 18.27 7.69 2.80
CA PRO A 583 19.40 8.62 2.93
C PRO A 583 20.40 8.48 1.78
N ASP A 584 20.44 7.34 1.11
CA ASP A 584 21.34 7.07 0.00
C ASP A 584 20.68 7.40 -1.33
N ASN A 585 21.36 8.18 -2.17
CA ASN A 585 20.88 8.51 -3.51
C ASN A 585 21.25 7.40 -4.51
N VAL A 586 20.26 6.78 -5.11
CA VAL A 586 20.43 5.83 -6.24
C VAL A 586 19.70 6.31 -7.49
N GLY A 587 19.24 7.56 -7.48
CA GLY A 587 18.43 8.15 -8.54
C GLY A 587 16.96 7.73 -8.53
N HIS A 588 16.20 8.26 -9.48
CA HIS A 588 14.79 7.94 -9.65
C HIS A 588 14.53 7.42 -11.07
N PHE A 589 14.48 6.10 -11.20
CA PHE A 589 14.37 5.41 -12.50
C PHE A 589 13.22 5.91 -13.38
N GLY A 590 12.01 5.98 -12.83
CA GLY A 590 10.82 6.39 -13.59
C GLY A 590 10.86 7.83 -14.11
N LEU A 591 11.58 8.74 -13.42
CA LEU A 591 11.78 10.12 -13.83
C LEU A 591 13.06 10.31 -14.68
N ALA A 592 13.85 9.26 -14.85
CA ALA A 592 15.20 9.34 -15.41
C ALA A 592 16.04 10.44 -14.74
N ALA A 593 15.84 10.64 -13.43
CA ALA A 593 16.54 11.67 -12.65
C ALA A 593 17.68 11.05 -11.84
N SER A 594 18.87 11.66 -11.90
CA SER A 594 20.02 11.23 -11.11
C SER A 594 19.90 11.58 -9.63
N HIS A 595 19.15 12.63 -9.31
CA HIS A 595 18.88 13.11 -7.96
C HIS A 595 17.42 13.52 -7.87
N TYR A 596 16.72 13.03 -6.85
CA TYR A 596 15.34 13.42 -6.63
C TYR A 596 15.01 13.34 -5.14
N CYS A 597 14.31 14.32 -4.63
CA CYS A 597 13.74 14.33 -3.28
C CYS A 597 12.32 14.86 -3.31
N HIS A 598 11.63 14.78 -2.20
CA HIS A 598 10.40 15.50 -1.98
C HIS A 598 10.68 16.73 -1.12
N PHE A 599 10.36 17.93 -1.64
CA PHE A 599 10.55 19.21 -0.99
C PHE A 599 9.26 20.04 -1.01
N THR A 600 8.37 19.77 -1.97
CA THR A 600 7.30 20.69 -2.38
C THR A 600 5.98 20.53 -1.62
N SER A 601 5.86 19.61 -0.64
CA SER A 601 4.60 19.42 0.09
C SER A 601 4.79 19.09 1.59
N PRO A 602 5.41 19.97 2.39
CA PRO A 602 5.69 19.72 3.80
C PRO A 602 4.46 19.79 4.72
N ILE A 603 3.33 20.35 4.28
CA ILE A 603 2.06 20.34 5.04
C ILE A 603 1.54 18.91 5.16
N ARG A 604 1.73 18.10 4.11
CA ARG A 604 1.14 16.78 4.01
C ARG A 604 2.14 15.62 3.94
N ARG A 605 3.45 15.88 3.85
CA ARG A 605 4.49 14.82 3.82
C ARG A 605 5.64 15.18 4.76
N TYR A 606 5.90 14.33 5.74
CA TYR A 606 6.98 14.54 6.70
C TYR A 606 8.39 14.48 6.08
N PRO A 607 8.70 13.64 5.07
CA PRO A 607 10.00 13.70 4.40
C PRO A 607 10.35 15.06 3.82
N ASP A 608 9.38 15.80 3.30
CA ASP A 608 9.57 17.17 2.80
C ASP A 608 9.98 18.12 3.94
N LEU A 609 9.37 17.99 5.11
CA LEU A 609 9.76 18.75 6.31
C LEU A 609 11.20 18.45 6.74
N MET A 610 11.63 17.18 6.65
CA MET A 610 13.03 16.81 6.91
C MET A 610 13.98 17.48 5.93
N VAL A 611 13.66 17.51 4.64
CA VAL A 611 14.45 18.20 3.61
C VAL A 611 14.49 19.69 3.86
N HIS A 612 13.38 20.32 4.24
CA HIS A 612 13.34 21.75 4.63
C HIS A 612 14.29 22.06 5.79
N ARG A 613 14.30 21.23 6.83
CA ARG A 613 15.18 21.38 7.99
C ARG A 613 16.66 21.23 7.61
N ALA A 614 16.99 20.20 6.82
CA ALA A 614 18.33 19.97 6.34
C ALA A 614 18.87 21.18 5.54
N LEU A 615 18.05 21.69 4.62
CA LEU A 615 18.40 22.84 3.78
C LEU A 615 18.48 24.14 4.59
N ALA A 616 17.58 24.36 5.55
CA ALA A 616 17.59 25.52 6.44
C ALA A 616 18.86 25.54 7.34
N GLY A 617 19.23 24.39 7.89
CA GLY A 617 20.46 24.24 8.68
C GLY A 617 21.71 24.61 7.89
N PHE A 618 21.77 24.22 6.63
CA PHE A 618 22.85 24.61 5.72
C PHE A 618 22.88 26.13 5.47
N LEU A 619 21.74 26.75 5.15
CA LEU A 619 21.65 28.19 4.88
C LEU A 619 21.98 29.06 6.10
N ALA A 620 21.75 28.60 7.32
CA ALA A 620 22.10 29.29 8.55
C ALA A 620 23.61 29.31 8.87
N GLY A 621 24.46 28.82 7.95
CA GLY A 621 25.93 28.77 8.16
C GLY A 621 26.36 27.62 9.08
N GLY A 622 25.46 26.73 9.41
CA GLY A 622 25.78 25.44 9.99
C GLY A 622 26.31 24.52 8.90
N ALA A 623 27.52 24.82 8.36
CA ALA A 623 28.28 23.73 7.78
C ALA A 623 28.29 22.65 8.86
N GLY A 624 27.51 21.59 8.63
CA GLY A 624 27.42 20.52 9.59
C GLY A 624 28.80 20.26 10.07
N LYS A 625 29.04 20.31 11.38
CA LYS A 625 30.34 19.88 11.92
C LYS A 625 30.49 18.49 11.33
N ALA A 626 31.23 18.44 10.23
CA ALA A 626 31.58 17.19 9.58
C ALA A 626 32.08 16.33 10.73
N ALA A 627 31.30 15.32 11.06
CA ALA A 627 31.74 14.35 12.04
C ALA A 627 33.11 13.93 11.54
N LYS A 628 34.17 14.32 12.27
CA LYS A 628 35.52 13.94 11.97
C LYS A 628 35.49 12.47 11.63
N LYS A 629 35.94 12.09 10.43
CA LYS A 629 36.09 10.69 10.03
C LYS A 629 36.70 9.94 11.20
N GLY A 630 35.83 9.26 11.98
CA GLY A 630 36.26 8.33 13.01
C GLY A 630 36.88 7.09 12.35
N PRO A 631 37.70 6.34 13.05
CA PRO A 631 38.36 5.16 12.50
C PRO A 631 37.31 4.09 12.15
N LYS A 632 37.59 3.35 11.07
CA LYS A 632 36.76 2.26 10.53
C LYS A 632 36.44 1.23 11.60
N GLY A 633 35.21 1.29 12.12
CA GLY A 633 34.65 0.35 13.06
C GLY A 633 33.26 0.85 13.45
N LYS A 634 32.19 0.34 12.81
CA LYS A 634 30.82 0.77 13.06
C LYS A 634 30.43 0.50 14.52
N ALA A 635 30.13 1.58 15.26
CA ALA A 635 29.41 1.48 16.52
C ALA A 635 27.88 1.65 16.25
N PRO A 636 27.00 0.95 16.97
CA PRO A 636 25.56 1.16 16.87
C PRO A 636 25.19 2.60 17.26
N GLY A 637 24.47 3.35 16.38
CA GLY A 637 24.01 4.70 16.63
C GLY A 637 24.61 5.79 15.73
N GLU A 638 25.14 5.45 14.53
CA GLU A 638 25.59 6.45 13.56
C GLU A 638 24.36 7.16 12.90
N PRO A 639 24.46 8.48 12.59
CA PRO A 639 23.37 9.28 11.98
C PRO A 639 22.75 8.68 10.72
N GLN A 640 23.48 7.85 9.99
CA GLN A 640 23.00 7.17 8.79
C GLN A 640 22.03 6.04 9.10
N ASP A 641 22.19 5.35 10.24
CA ASP A 641 21.27 4.28 10.67
C ASP A 641 19.91 4.88 11.08
N GLU A 642 19.90 6.03 11.77
CA GLU A 642 18.67 6.74 12.13
C GLU A 642 17.91 7.22 10.88
N MET A 643 18.59 7.74 9.88
CA MET A 643 17.95 8.17 8.62
C MET A 643 17.42 7.01 7.79
N THR A 644 18.08 5.86 7.82
CA THR A 644 17.60 4.65 7.17
C THR A 644 16.30 4.17 7.83
N VAL A 645 16.27 4.11 9.16
CA VAL A 645 15.06 3.74 9.93
C VAL A 645 13.92 4.72 9.64
N ALA A 646 14.21 6.02 9.62
CA ALA A 646 13.22 7.04 9.29
C ALA A 646 12.69 6.89 7.85
N GLY A 647 13.57 6.64 6.88
CA GLY A 647 13.18 6.42 5.48
C GLY A 647 12.27 5.22 5.29
N ASP A 648 12.58 4.10 5.92
CA ASP A 648 11.79 2.87 5.87
C ASP A 648 10.43 3.06 6.57
N PHE A 649 10.41 3.70 7.75
CA PHE A 649 9.19 4.03 8.47
C PHE A 649 8.26 4.93 7.65
N LEU A 650 8.77 6.04 7.11
CA LEU A 650 7.98 6.99 6.33
C LEU A 650 7.49 6.38 5.01
N SER A 651 8.30 5.52 4.37
CA SER A 651 7.85 4.74 3.21
C SER A 651 6.74 3.75 3.56
N SER A 652 6.79 3.16 4.76
CA SER A 652 5.71 2.31 5.27
C SER A 652 4.43 3.09 5.52
N ARG A 653 4.53 4.30 6.13
CA ARG A 653 3.37 5.17 6.38
C ARG A 653 2.69 5.61 5.08
N GLU A 654 3.48 5.96 4.06
CA GLU A 654 2.97 6.28 2.72
C GLU A 654 2.19 5.11 2.12
N ARG A 655 2.72 3.86 2.19
CA ARG A 655 1.99 2.68 1.70
C ARG A 655 0.67 2.47 2.43
N VAL A 656 0.66 2.61 3.75
CA VAL A 656 -0.56 2.50 4.55
C VAL A 656 -1.60 3.55 4.13
N ALA A 657 -1.18 4.79 3.88
CA ALA A 657 -2.06 5.86 3.40
C ALA A 657 -2.67 5.51 2.03
N VAL A 658 -1.83 5.13 1.06
CA VAL A 658 -2.27 4.74 -0.30
C VAL A 658 -3.22 3.54 -0.27
N ASP A 659 -2.94 2.53 0.56
CA ASP A 659 -3.80 1.35 0.68
C ASP A 659 -5.15 1.70 1.33
N ALA A 660 -5.17 2.61 2.31
CA ALA A 660 -6.40 3.09 2.94
C ALA A 660 -7.26 3.92 1.96
N GLU A 661 -6.65 4.84 1.21
CA GLU A 661 -7.31 5.64 0.17
C GLU A 661 -7.91 4.73 -0.91
N ARG A 662 -7.13 3.77 -1.40
CA ARG A 662 -7.59 2.78 -2.39
C ARG A 662 -8.76 1.96 -1.86
N GLU A 663 -8.66 1.44 -0.64
CA GLU A 663 -9.75 0.66 -0.06
C GLU A 663 -11.03 1.48 0.06
N MET A 664 -10.95 2.76 0.43
CA MET A 664 -12.14 3.62 0.49
C MET A 664 -12.74 3.84 -0.88
N VAL A 665 -11.92 4.11 -1.89
CA VAL A 665 -12.40 4.24 -3.30
C VAL A 665 -13.06 2.94 -3.77
N ASP A 666 -12.49 1.78 -3.46
CA ASP A 666 -13.08 0.49 -3.83
C ASP A 666 -14.44 0.24 -3.14
N ARG A 667 -14.60 0.65 -1.88
CA ARG A 667 -15.89 0.61 -1.16
C ARG A 667 -16.95 1.48 -1.85
N LEU A 668 -16.57 2.68 -2.26
CA LEU A 668 -17.46 3.61 -2.98
C LEU A 668 -17.84 3.07 -4.37
N LYS A 669 -16.89 2.46 -5.09
CA LYS A 669 -17.16 1.80 -6.38
C LYS A 669 -18.17 0.65 -6.24
N VAL A 670 -18.00 -0.19 -5.22
CA VAL A 670 -18.93 -1.30 -4.93
C VAL A 670 -20.32 -0.76 -4.64
N ARG A 671 -20.43 0.31 -3.84
CA ARG A 671 -21.71 0.94 -3.52
C ARG A 671 -22.38 1.55 -4.75
N TYR A 672 -21.60 2.26 -5.58
CA TYR A 672 -22.09 2.81 -6.85
C TYR A 672 -22.67 1.73 -7.79
N MET A 673 -22.04 0.56 -7.82
CA MET A 673 -22.46 -0.55 -8.67
C MET A 673 -23.65 -1.33 -8.15
N GLU A 674 -24.05 -1.14 -6.88
CA GLU A 674 -25.25 -1.78 -6.31
C GLU A 674 -26.52 -1.33 -7.05
N ASP A 675 -26.62 -0.03 -7.34
CA ASP A 675 -27.76 0.54 -8.06
C ASP A 675 -27.71 0.24 -9.57
N LYS A 676 -26.64 -0.40 -10.05
CA LYS A 676 -26.39 -0.72 -11.47
C LYS A 676 -26.56 -2.20 -11.80
N ILE A 677 -27.13 -3.00 -10.87
CA ILE A 677 -27.40 -4.41 -11.12
C ILE A 677 -28.39 -4.55 -12.28
N GLY A 678 -28.03 -5.36 -13.29
CA GLY A 678 -28.77 -5.55 -14.53
C GLY A 678 -28.40 -4.60 -15.66
N GLU A 679 -27.61 -3.55 -15.40
CA GLU A 679 -27.09 -2.66 -16.45
C GLU A 679 -25.86 -3.27 -17.15
N SER A 680 -25.71 -2.92 -18.44
CA SER A 680 -24.59 -3.43 -19.26
C SER A 680 -23.60 -2.33 -19.58
N PHE A 681 -22.31 -2.69 -19.51
CA PHE A 681 -21.18 -1.77 -19.68
C PHE A 681 -20.16 -2.34 -20.65
N ALA A 682 -19.44 -1.45 -21.35
CA ALA A 682 -18.25 -1.82 -22.09
C ALA A 682 -17.09 -2.04 -21.11
N GLY A 683 -16.34 -3.11 -21.30
CA GLY A 683 -15.21 -3.45 -20.45
C GLY A 683 -14.07 -4.09 -21.22
N ILE A 684 -12.92 -4.20 -20.55
CA ILE A 684 -11.72 -4.83 -21.05
C ILE A 684 -11.29 -5.93 -20.07
N VAL A 685 -10.87 -7.07 -20.59
CA VAL A 685 -10.31 -8.14 -19.75
C VAL A 685 -8.97 -7.69 -19.20
N SER A 686 -8.90 -7.44 -17.89
CA SER A 686 -7.72 -6.98 -17.16
C SER A 686 -6.89 -8.10 -16.54
N GLY A 687 -7.48 -9.31 -16.45
CA GLY A 687 -6.81 -10.49 -15.91
C GLY A 687 -7.53 -11.78 -16.26
N VAL A 688 -6.76 -12.87 -16.27
CA VAL A 688 -7.26 -14.23 -16.52
C VAL A 688 -6.76 -15.16 -15.43
N ALA A 689 -7.67 -15.92 -14.83
CA ALA A 689 -7.37 -16.87 -13.75
C ALA A 689 -8.12 -18.19 -13.97
N SER A 690 -7.74 -19.25 -13.26
CA SER A 690 -8.40 -20.57 -13.39
C SER A 690 -9.88 -20.56 -13.09
N PHE A 691 -10.35 -19.61 -12.23
CA PHE A 691 -11.75 -19.48 -11.85
C PHE A 691 -12.57 -18.53 -12.74
N GLY A 692 -11.94 -17.79 -13.69
CA GLY A 692 -12.64 -16.86 -14.57
C GLY A 692 -11.80 -15.70 -15.06
N LEU A 693 -12.48 -14.62 -15.46
CA LEU A 693 -11.90 -13.41 -15.99
C LEU A 693 -12.07 -12.26 -15.01
N PHE A 694 -11.08 -11.39 -14.93
CA PHE A 694 -11.26 -10.05 -14.38
C PHE A 694 -11.55 -9.08 -15.52
N VAL A 695 -12.58 -8.28 -15.38
CA VAL A 695 -12.98 -7.27 -16.36
C VAL A 695 -13.01 -5.92 -15.68
N GLU A 696 -12.46 -4.91 -16.34
CA GLU A 696 -12.50 -3.53 -15.91
C GLU A 696 -13.37 -2.71 -16.87
N LEU A 697 -14.26 -1.90 -16.33
CA LEU A 697 -15.16 -1.05 -17.11
C LEU A 697 -14.38 0.13 -17.68
N LEU A 698 -14.62 0.47 -18.96
CA LEU A 698 -13.83 1.49 -19.67
C LEU A 698 -14.07 2.91 -19.17
N ASP A 699 -15.29 3.23 -18.76
CA ASP A 699 -15.68 4.59 -18.37
C ASP A 699 -15.41 4.91 -16.91
N SER A 700 -15.50 3.91 -16.02
CA SER A 700 -15.45 4.09 -14.56
C SER A 700 -14.24 3.44 -13.89
N PHE A 701 -13.46 2.63 -14.62
CA PHE A 701 -12.33 1.84 -14.08
C PHE A 701 -12.73 0.98 -12.87
N ILE A 702 -13.97 0.48 -12.90
CA ILE A 702 -14.48 -0.44 -11.90
C ILE A 702 -14.15 -1.85 -12.35
N SER A 703 -13.46 -2.60 -11.49
CA SER A 703 -13.09 -3.98 -11.76
C SER A 703 -14.10 -4.94 -11.14
N GLY A 704 -14.41 -6.02 -11.87
CA GLY A 704 -15.25 -7.12 -11.39
C GLY A 704 -14.82 -8.45 -11.99
N ALA A 705 -15.46 -9.52 -11.56
CA ALA A 705 -15.13 -10.88 -11.98
C ALA A 705 -16.25 -11.49 -12.82
N VAL A 706 -15.87 -12.21 -13.88
CA VAL A 706 -16.75 -13.14 -14.61
C VAL A 706 -16.32 -14.54 -14.25
N ALA A 707 -17.17 -15.30 -13.56
CA ALA A 707 -16.83 -16.67 -13.23
C ALA A 707 -16.78 -17.56 -14.48
N ILE A 708 -15.90 -18.55 -14.52
CA ILE A 708 -15.78 -19.50 -15.64
C ILE A 708 -17.11 -20.23 -15.89
N THR A 709 -17.90 -20.44 -14.83
CA THR A 709 -19.25 -21.03 -14.89
C THR A 709 -20.25 -20.17 -15.63
N ASP A 710 -20.03 -18.86 -15.69
CA ASP A 710 -20.89 -17.88 -16.34
C ASP A 710 -20.54 -17.67 -17.82
N LEU A 711 -19.45 -18.28 -18.28
CA LEU A 711 -19.08 -18.40 -19.71
C LEU A 711 -19.84 -19.59 -20.32
N THR A 712 -21.16 -19.42 -20.55
CA THR A 712 -22.08 -20.51 -20.91
C THR A 712 -22.03 -20.91 -22.38
N ASP A 713 -21.33 -20.19 -23.23
CA ASP A 713 -21.23 -20.42 -24.67
C ASP A 713 -20.29 -21.58 -25.05
N ASP A 714 -19.32 -21.93 -24.17
CA ASP A 714 -18.37 -23.02 -24.38
C ASP A 714 -17.79 -23.55 -23.05
N TYR A 715 -16.96 -24.59 -23.14
CA TYR A 715 -16.10 -25.05 -22.05
C TYR A 715 -14.71 -24.44 -22.21
N TYR A 716 -14.34 -23.58 -21.26
CA TYR A 716 -13.09 -22.86 -21.29
C TYR A 716 -12.00 -23.55 -20.47
N HIS A 717 -10.75 -23.49 -20.94
CA HIS A 717 -9.58 -23.92 -20.21
C HIS A 717 -8.52 -22.80 -20.20
N LEU A 718 -7.75 -22.74 -19.12
CA LEU A 718 -6.70 -21.75 -18.93
C LEU A 718 -5.42 -22.20 -19.63
N ASP A 719 -4.87 -21.34 -20.48
CA ASP A 719 -3.51 -21.40 -20.98
C ASP A 719 -2.66 -20.45 -20.13
N GLU A 720 -2.04 -20.99 -19.07
CA GLU A 720 -1.28 -20.21 -18.08
C GLU A 720 -0.09 -19.46 -18.70
N ARG A 721 0.58 -20.05 -19.70
CA ARG A 721 1.76 -19.44 -20.34
C ARG A 721 1.44 -18.17 -21.10
N ASN A 722 0.27 -18.12 -21.71
CA ASN A 722 -0.15 -16.99 -22.53
C ASN A 722 -1.24 -16.13 -21.87
N HIS A 723 -1.56 -16.37 -20.59
CA HIS A 723 -2.57 -15.65 -19.81
C HIS A 723 -3.91 -15.51 -20.57
N ARG A 724 -4.45 -16.63 -21.08
CA ARG A 724 -5.68 -16.63 -21.89
C ARG A 724 -6.57 -17.82 -21.56
N MET A 725 -7.87 -17.63 -21.76
CA MET A 725 -8.87 -18.69 -21.74
C MET A 725 -9.28 -19.06 -23.17
N ILE A 726 -9.32 -20.35 -23.47
CA ILE A 726 -9.63 -20.86 -24.79
C ILE A 726 -10.82 -21.79 -24.70
N GLY A 727 -11.86 -21.51 -25.49
CA GLY A 727 -13.05 -22.36 -25.64
C GLY A 727 -12.74 -23.62 -26.42
N LYS A 728 -13.13 -24.77 -25.92
CA LYS A 728 -12.82 -26.09 -26.53
C LYS A 728 -13.55 -26.33 -27.85
N ARG A 729 -14.75 -25.78 -28.03
CA ARG A 729 -15.61 -26.03 -29.20
C ARG A 729 -15.56 -24.88 -30.20
N THR A 730 -15.60 -23.65 -29.67
CA THR A 730 -15.67 -22.43 -30.48
C THR A 730 -14.31 -21.87 -30.85
N ASN A 731 -13.25 -22.31 -30.16
CA ASN A 731 -11.90 -21.72 -30.21
C ASN A 731 -11.90 -20.21 -29.82
N ARG A 732 -12.96 -19.72 -29.18
CA ARG A 732 -13.02 -18.34 -28.72
C ARG A 732 -11.97 -18.12 -27.65
N ILE A 733 -11.23 -17.02 -27.79
CA ILE A 733 -10.15 -16.68 -26.87
C ILE A 733 -10.54 -15.42 -26.09
N TYR A 734 -10.45 -15.52 -24.76
CA TYR A 734 -10.43 -14.38 -23.87
C TYR A 734 -9.02 -14.23 -23.32
N GLN A 735 -8.38 -13.16 -23.65
CA GLN A 735 -7.05 -12.80 -23.15
C GLN A 735 -7.05 -11.40 -22.59
N ILE A 736 -6.03 -11.08 -21.82
CA ILE A 736 -5.86 -9.72 -21.31
C ILE A 736 -5.94 -8.76 -22.51
N GLY A 737 -6.82 -7.72 -22.43
CA GLY A 737 -7.09 -6.77 -23.50
C GLY A 737 -8.25 -7.06 -24.41
N THR A 738 -8.90 -8.19 -24.26
CA THR A 738 -10.12 -8.46 -25.02
C THR A 738 -11.23 -7.51 -24.57
N LEU A 739 -11.80 -6.76 -25.51
CA LEU A 739 -12.97 -5.93 -25.27
C LEU A 739 -14.21 -6.82 -25.15
N VAL A 740 -15.01 -6.57 -24.12
CA VAL A 740 -16.23 -7.32 -23.82
C VAL A 740 -17.35 -6.37 -23.41
N THR A 741 -18.59 -6.80 -23.62
CA THR A 741 -19.74 -6.16 -22.95
C THR A 741 -20.14 -7.05 -21.80
N VAL A 742 -20.24 -6.46 -20.60
CA VAL A 742 -20.60 -7.17 -19.38
C VAL A 742 -21.86 -6.57 -18.76
N THR A 743 -22.67 -7.41 -18.15
CA THR A 743 -23.82 -7.01 -17.33
C THR A 743 -23.50 -7.27 -15.87
N VAL A 744 -23.83 -6.34 -14.99
CA VAL A 744 -23.67 -6.49 -13.54
C VAL A 744 -24.67 -7.55 -13.06
N SER A 745 -24.18 -8.68 -12.60
CA SER A 745 -25.04 -9.78 -12.13
C SER A 745 -25.33 -9.69 -10.63
N SER A 746 -24.32 -9.35 -9.83
CA SER A 746 -24.49 -9.17 -8.38
C SER A 746 -23.36 -8.33 -7.78
N VAL A 747 -23.64 -7.76 -6.62
CA VAL A 747 -22.67 -6.95 -5.84
C VAL A 747 -22.66 -7.50 -4.41
N GLU A 748 -21.48 -7.92 -3.94
CA GLU A 748 -21.25 -8.44 -2.59
C GLU A 748 -20.53 -7.39 -1.74
N LYS A 749 -21.26 -6.51 -1.05
CA LYS A 749 -20.70 -5.41 -0.24
C LYS A 749 -19.66 -5.90 0.79
N ALA A 750 -20.00 -6.94 1.54
CA ALA A 750 -19.16 -7.47 2.61
C ALA A 750 -17.79 -7.96 2.11
N ARG A 751 -17.75 -8.48 0.88
CA ARG A 751 -16.52 -8.96 0.23
C ARG A 751 -15.95 -7.98 -0.77
N ARG A 752 -16.59 -6.85 -0.96
CA ARG A 752 -16.20 -5.84 -1.97
C ARG A 752 -16.02 -6.44 -3.36
N ARG A 753 -16.95 -7.31 -3.77
CA ARG A 753 -16.91 -8.02 -5.06
C ARG A 753 -18.05 -7.59 -5.95
N ILE A 754 -17.72 -7.36 -7.21
CA ILE A 754 -18.67 -7.10 -8.28
C ILE A 754 -18.57 -8.27 -9.23
N ASN A 755 -19.69 -8.93 -9.48
CA ASN A 755 -19.77 -10.06 -10.39
C ASN A 755 -20.41 -9.60 -11.69
N PHE A 756 -19.80 -9.97 -12.79
CA PHE A 756 -20.26 -9.67 -14.13
C PHE A 756 -20.62 -10.95 -14.88
N VAL A 757 -21.47 -10.82 -15.89
CA VAL A 757 -21.76 -11.84 -16.89
C VAL A 757 -21.50 -11.24 -18.26
N ILE A 758 -20.84 -11.98 -19.16
CA ILE A 758 -20.62 -11.53 -20.54
C ILE A 758 -21.95 -11.54 -21.28
N SER A 759 -22.37 -10.38 -21.80
CA SER A 759 -23.58 -10.26 -22.60
C SER A 759 -23.34 -10.81 -24.01
N ALA A 760 -24.20 -11.72 -24.45
CA ALA A 760 -24.17 -12.23 -25.81
C ALA A 760 -24.71 -11.16 -26.78
N GLY A 761 -23.83 -10.53 -27.57
CA GLY A 761 -24.23 -9.79 -28.76
C GLY A 761 -23.89 -8.30 -28.82
N THR A 762 -23.25 -7.92 -29.93
CA THR A 762 -23.11 -6.58 -30.53
C THR A 762 -21.95 -5.65 -30.16
N ALA A 763 -21.01 -6.04 -29.30
CA ALA A 763 -19.92 -5.12 -28.91
C ALA A 763 -18.84 -4.84 -30.02
N GLU A 764 -18.67 -5.73 -30.99
CA GLU A 764 -17.65 -5.53 -32.04
C GLU A 764 -17.91 -4.34 -32.97
N LYS A 765 -19.15 -3.89 -33.11
CA LYS A 765 -19.51 -2.80 -34.05
C LYS A 765 -19.69 -1.42 -33.43
N THR A 766 -19.99 -1.33 -32.14
CA THR A 766 -20.36 -0.05 -31.49
C THR A 766 -19.16 0.62 -30.80
N ALA A 767 -18.27 -0.15 -30.16
CA ALA A 767 -17.07 0.38 -29.49
C ALA A 767 -16.06 0.93 -30.49
N VAL A 768 -15.84 0.25 -31.61
CA VAL A 768 -14.95 0.73 -32.69
C VAL A 768 -15.48 2.00 -33.36
N ARG A 769 -16.81 2.18 -33.46
CA ARG A 769 -17.39 3.41 -34.03
C ARG A 769 -17.30 4.63 -33.13
N ARG A 770 -17.37 4.49 -31.79
CA ARG A 770 -17.20 5.61 -30.86
C ARG A 770 -15.76 6.08 -30.77
N GLN A 771 -14.79 5.17 -30.64
CA GLN A 771 -13.37 5.54 -30.61
C GLN A 771 -12.88 6.22 -31.91
N VAL A 772 -13.37 5.80 -33.08
CA VAL A 772 -13.03 6.43 -34.37
C VAL A 772 -13.71 7.80 -34.53
N SER A 773 -14.82 8.08 -33.83
CA SER A 773 -15.50 9.39 -33.90
C SER A 773 -14.93 10.41 -32.93
N GLU A 774 -14.34 9.99 -31.81
CA GLU A 774 -13.71 10.88 -30.81
C GLU A 774 -12.25 11.21 -31.15
N SER A 775 -11.54 10.32 -31.86
CA SER A 775 -10.19 10.61 -32.38
C SER A 775 -10.19 11.55 -33.61
N ARG A 776 -11.36 11.94 -34.12
CA ARG A 776 -11.54 12.90 -35.24
C ARG A 776 -12.16 14.24 -34.80
N ARG A 777 -12.37 14.45 -33.52
CA ARG A 777 -12.68 15.74 -32.90
C ARG A 777 -11.55 16.10 -31.92
#